data_a7a0de46a058ca6955f133caaa31eae8
#
_entry.id   a7a0de46a058ca6955f133caaa31eae8
#
_cell.length_a   1.000
_cell.length_b   1.000
_cell.length_c   1.000
_cell.angle_alpha   90.00
_cell.angle_beta   90.00
_cell.angle_gamma   90.00
#
_symmetry.space_group_name_H-M   'P 1'
#
loop_
_entity.id
_entity.type
_entity.pdbx_description
1 polymer ?
#
loop_
_entity_poly.entity_id
_entity_poly.type
_entity_poly.pdbx_seq_one_letter_code
_entity_poly.pdbx_strand_id
1 'polypeptide(L)'
;MSSAALGLTMLGLIVVVIMLGFPTAFTLMGLGMFFGFIAFYDPSQHWLDNRVFDLMVQRAFGAMTNETLLSIPLFVLMGYVMERGALVDKMFHSVQLAFRRVPGSLAVTTLIVCTFWGIASGLVGAVVVLMGVIAMRPMLNAGYDTRLAAGVITAGGTLGILIPPSVMIIVYAAVAGQSVVKLYAAAMFPGFFLALLYLIYVVAWAMLQPKVAPKLPIDQQRAPISSWVAHLSASYSKRMLPALALAVLTPGRALAARAKGVEITWSQLVSALVRALTPLVLTVVTLGAVWWYVTIYSQKDANPEPAATPTERSQPAAASGGLQVPPGTDGAREAAPAGGLQEPPQAGGVQEPPQGGGLQEPPGAAEDKGAGGGLQEPPGAARDAAPAAEGGLQELGEPSAAITVPPVPPGFYVGFWITCAIMAVALAVYYWRMEAEQFEILSMLVTSVMPLATLTLVVLGVILFGITTATESAAVGAAGAFLMAWQARTLTLQRIKEAVFLTAKTTAMVCWLFVGSALFSAVFAILGGQSLVERWVLSMDLSPVQFLLLSQAIIFVLGWPLEWTEIIVIFVPIFLPLLQHFHIDPLLFGVLVFVNLQAAFLSPPVAMSAFYLKGVSPPHVTLNQIFAGMMPYMLIVILCMVIMYVWPGLTLWLPNYLYQ
;
A
#
# COMPACT_ATOMS: atom_id res chain seq x y z
N MET A 1 -40.17 -16.83 3.00
CA MET A 1 -38.81 -17.07 2.37
C MET A 1 -37.93 -17.68 3.43
N SER A 2 -37.04 -18.61 3.07
CA SER A 2 -36.03 -19.07 4.02
C SER A 2 -35.07 -17.92 4.37
N SER A 3 -34.46 -17.94 5.55
CA SER A 3 -33.50 -16.88 5.97
C SER A 3 -32.38 -16.70 4.96
N ALA A 4 -31.87 -17.81 4.42
CA ALA A 4 -30.82 -17.79 3.40
C ALA A 4 -31.27 -17.15 2.07
N ALA A 5 -32.54 -17.36 1.67
CA ALA A 5 -33.09 -16.69 0.49
C ALA A 5 -33.23 -15.17 0.70
N LEU A 6 -33.55 -14.73 1.92
CA LEU A 6 -33.55 -13.31 2.28
C LEU A 6 -32.13 -12.70 2.17
N GLY A 7 -31.12 -13.44 2.63
CA GLY A 7 -29.71 -13.01 2.48
C GLY A 7 -29.31 -12.80 1.02
N LEU A 8 -29.62 -13.77 0.14
CA LEU A 8 -29.33 -13.63 -1.29
C LEU A 8 -30.14 -12.50 -1.95
N THR A 9 -31.39 -12.31 -1.55
CA THR A 9 -32.22 -11.20 -2.03
C THR A 9 -31.60 -9.87 -1.63
N MET A 10 -31.10 -9.74 -0.39
CA MET A 10 -30.39 -8.57 0.08
C MET A 10 -29.13 -8.29 -0.77
N LEU A 11 -28.33 -9.32 -1.05
CA LEU A 11 -27.12 -9.18 -1.89
C LEU A 11 -27.47 -8.75 -3.33
N GLY A 12 -28.49 -9.37 -3.94
CA GLY A 12 -28.93 -8.99 -5.28
C GLY A 12 -29.52 -7.57 -5.33
N LEU A 13 -30.29 -7.21 -4.32
CA LEU A 13 -30.92 -5.87 -4.25
C LEU A 13 -29.89 -4.75 -4.06
N ILE A 14 -28.79 -5.00 -3.34
CA ILE A 14 -27.69 -4.04 -3.24
C ILE A 14 -27.15 -3.68 -4.63
N VAL A 15 -26.79 -4.69 -5.43
CA VAL A 15 -26.27 -4.45 -6.77
C VAL A 15 -27.27 -3.65 -7.62
N VAL A 16 -28.53 -4.02 -7.58
CA VAL A 16 -29.60 -3.32 -8.33
C VAL A 16 -29.73 -1.86 -7.87
N VAL A 17 -29.78 -1.60 -6.57
CA VAL A 17 -29.98 -0.24 -6.02
C VAL A 17 -28.74 0.64 -6.29
N ILE A 18 -27.55 0.08 -6.22
CA ILE A 18 -26.33 0.82 -6.60
C ILE A 18 -26.35 1.16 -8.10
N MET A 19 -26.76 0.22 -8.96
CA MET A 19 -26.88 0.47 -10.39
C MET A 19 -27.95 1.53 -10.74
N LEU A 20 -28.96 1.72 -9.87
CA LEU A 20 -29.91 2.83 -9.99
C LEU A 20 -29.32 4.19 -9.57
N GLY A 21 -28.07 4.23 -9.10
CA GLY A 21 -27.34 5.45 -8.77
C GLY A 21 -27.47 5.90 -7.31
N PHE A 22 -27.97 5.05 -6.40
CA PHE A 22 -27.99 5.37 -4.98
C PHE A 22 -26.57 5.28 -4.38
N PRO A 23 -26.22 6.17 -3.42
CA PRO A 23 -24.92 6.13 -2.76
C PRO A 23 -24.73 4.82 -2.01
N THR A 24 -23.63 4.12 -2.30
CA THR A 24 -23.37 2.75 -1.83
C THR A 24 -23.38 2.63 -0.31
N ALA A 25 -22.72 3.56 0.39
CA ALA A 25 -22.67 3.53 1.85
C ALA A 25 -24.06 3.52 2.50
N PHE A 26 -24.94 4.39 2.02
CA PHE A 26 -26.32 4.46 2.53
C PHE A 26 -27.19 3.30 2.06
N THR A 27 -26.92 2.78 0.87
CA THR A 27 -27.60 1.56 0.36
C THR A 27 -27.25 0.36 1.26
N LEU A 28 -25.98 0.17 1.60
CA LEU A 28 -25.54 -0.90 2.51
C LEU A 28 -26.17 -0.76 3.90
N MET A 29 -26.14 0.44 4.46
CA MET A 29 -26.77 0.69 5.76
C MET A 29 -28.28 0.48 5.72
N GLY A 30 -28.96 1.05 4.74
CA GLY A 30 -30.42 0.97 4.62
C GLY A 30 -30.90 -0.46 4.42
N LEU A 31 -30.28 -1.20 3.50
CA LEU A 31 -30.63 -2.61 3.27
C LEU A 31 -30.19 -3.49 4.44
N GLY A 32 -29.02 -3.23 5.04
CA GLY A 32 -28.59 -3.91 6.26
C GLY A 32 -29.59 -3.72 7.41
N MET A 33 -30.05 -2.49 7.64
CA MET A 33 -31.08 -2.20 8.64
C MET A 33 -32.41 -2.87 8.30
N PHE A 34 -32.88 -2.76 7.06
CA PHE A 34 -34.18 -3.31 6.64
C PHE A 34 -34.22 -4.84 6.78
N PHE A 35 -33.21 -5.53 6.20
CA PHE A 35 -33.17 -7.00 6.28
C PHE A 35 -32.79 -7.47 7.70
N GLY A 36 -31.98 -6.72 8.44
CA GLY A 36 -31.67 -6.98 9.83
C GLY A 36 -32.89 -6.85 10.72
N PHE A 37 -33.72 -5.85 10.47
CA PHE A 37 -35.02 -5.70 11.19
C PHE A 37 -35.94 -6.91 10.96
N ILE A 38 -36.00 -7.42 9.72
CA ILE A 38 -36.78 -8.62 9.39
C ILE A 38 -36.16 -9.85 10.05
N ALA A 39 -34.83 -9.95 10.08
CA ALA A 39 -34.12 -11.11 10.66
C ALA A 39 -34.34 -11.23 12.19
N PHE A 40 -34.43 -10.10 12.87
CA PHE A 40 -34.63 -10.03 14.33
C PHE A 40 -36.08 -9.68 14.72
N TYR A 41 -37.03 -9.76 13.79
CA TYR A 41 -38.41 -9.44 14.06
C TYR A 41 -39.04 -10.43 15.04
N ASP A 42 -39.51 -9.92 16.18
CA ASP A 42 -40.23 -10.64 17.20
C ASP A 42 -41.55 -9.90 17.47
N PRO A 43 -42.74 -10.53 17.20
CA PRO A 43 -44.04 -9.89 17.43
C PRO A 43 -44.33 -9.53 18.90
N SER A 44 -43.59 -10.13 19.86
CA SER A 44 -43.76 -9.89 21.27
C SER A 44 -43.01 -8.67 21.79
N GLN A 45 -42.03 -8.15 21.01
CA GLN A 45 -41.21 -7.01 21.38
C GLN A 45 -41.65 -5.72 20.70
N HIS A 46 -41.39 -4.59 21.37
CA HIS A 46 -41.63 -3.29 20.75
C HIS A 46 -40.62 -3.10 19.58
N TRP A 47 -41.05 -2.49 18.50
CA TRP A 47 -40.24 -2.34 17.28
C TRP A 47 -38.89 -1.60 17.50
N LEU A 48 -38.82 -0.71 18.52
CA LEU A 48 -37.55 -0.04 18.90
C LEU A 48 -36.59 -0.95 19.65
N ASP A 49 -37.04 -2.05 20.22
CA ASP A 49 -36.20 -3.01 20.97
C ASP A 49 -35.60 -4.05 20.03
N ASN A 50 -35.72 -3.87 18.70
CA ASN A 50 -35.16 -4.78 17.73
C ASN A 50 -33.62 -4.73 17.78
N ARG A 51 -33.01 -5.90 17.94
CA ARG A 51 -31.54 -6.07 18.07
C ARG A 51 -30.70 -5.50 16.92
N VAL A 52 -31.32 -5.19 15.77
CA VAL A 52 -30.60 -4.57 14.65
C VAL A 52 -30.06 -3.19 15.02
N PHE A 53 -30.76 -2.44 15.89
CA PHE A 53 -30.27 -1.13 16.32
C PHE A 53 -29.00 -1.23 17.17
N ASP A 54 -28.94 -2.19 18.11
CA ASP A 54 -27.74 -2.46 18.88
C ASP A 54 -26.59 -2.94 18.00
N LEU A 55 -26.90 -3.83 17.04
CA LEU A 55 -25.92 -4.32 16.08
C LEU A 55 -25.35 -3.17 15.25
N MET A 56 -26.17 -2.24 14.81
CA MET A 56 -25.72 -1.05 14.06
C MET A 56 -24.75 -0.21 14.89
N VAL A 57 -25.08 0.07 16.15
CA VAL A 57 -24.22 0.85 17.05
C VAL A 57 -22.87 0.15 17.24
N GLN A 58 -22.87 -1.14 17.54
CA GLN A 58 -21.64 -1.92 17.72
C GLN A 58 -20.78 -1.93 16.45
N ARG A 59 -21.38 -2.13 15.27
CA ARG A 59 -20.66 -2.17 14.00
C ARG A 59 -20.15 -0.79 13.59
N ALA A 60 -20.93 0.25 13.82
CA ALA A 60 -20.49 1.62 13.58
C ALA A 60 -19.30 1.99 14.48
N PHE A 61 -19.39 1.68 15.78
CA PHE A 61 -18.31 1.93 16.74
C PHE A 61 -17.05 1.17 16.35
N GLY A 62 -17.14 -0.13 16.03
CA GLY A 62 -15.98 -0.94 15.60
C GLY A 62 -15.34 -0.42 14.32
N ALA A 63 -16.11 0.09 13.36
CA ALA A 63 -15.56 0.71 12.16
C ALA A 63 -14.87 2.05 12.46
N MET A 64 -15.44 2.88 13.36
CA MET A 64 -14.91 4.20 13.70
C MET A 64 -13.66 4.14 14.57
N THR A 65 -13.47 3.07 15.36
CA THR A 65 -12.31 2.86 16.22
C THR A 65 -11.18 2.05 15.56
N ASN A 66 -11.33 1.70 14.29
CA ASN A 66 -10.31 0.94 13.57
C ASN A 66 -9.09 1.83 13.24
N GLU A 67 -7.96 1.55 13.92
CA GLU A 67 -6.71 2.33 13.77
C GLU A 67 -6.14 2.29 12.35
N THR A 68 -6.34 1.19 11.63
CA THR A 68 -5.85 1.06 10.25
C THR A 68 -6.49 2.12 9.34
N LEU A 69 -7.76 2.46 9.58
CA LEU A 69 -8.48 3.44 8.78
C LEU A 69 -7.97 4.88 8.99
N LEU A 70 -7.31 5.18 10.12
CA LEU A 70 -6.71 6.50 10.39
C LEU A 70 -5.58 6.84 9.41
N SER A 71 -4.93 5.84 8.82
CA SER A 71 -3.89 6.07 7.81
C SER A 71 -4.44 6.62 6.49
N ILE A 72 -5.71 6.34 6.17
CA ILE A 72 -6.35 6.75 4.91
C ILE A 72 -6.39 8.27 4.74
N PRO A 73 -6.94 9.07 5.70
CA PRO A 73 -6.96 10.53 5.55
C PRO A 73 -5.58 11.12 5.39
N LEU A 74 -4.57 10.57 6.04
CA LEU A 74 -3.21 11.09 5.99
C LEU A 74 -2.54 10.81 4.63
N PHE A 75 -2.68 9.60 4.07
CA PHE A 75 -2.18 9.30 2.72
C PHE A 75 -2.95 10.07 1.64
N VAL A 76 -4.26 10.20 1.77
CA VAL A 76 -5.09 11.00 0.86
C VAL A 76 -4.69 12.47 0.91
N LEU A 77 -4.43 13.01 2.11
CA LEU A 77 -3.93 14.38 2.29
C LEU A 77 -2.56 14.58 1.64
N MET A 78 -1.64 13.63 1.86
CA MET A 78 -0.33 13.62 1.19
C MET A 78 -0.51 13.73 -0.33
N GLY A 79 -1.37 12.89 -0.91
CA GLY A 79 -1.65 12.87 -2.35
C GLY A 79 -2.19 14.21 -2.86
N TYR A 80 -3.21 14.78 -2.21
CA TYR A 80 -3.80 16.05 -2.66
C TYR A 80 -2.87 17.25 -2.48
N VAL A 81 -2.07 17.30 -1.40
CA VAL A 81 -1.07 18.36 -1.21
C VAL A 81 -0.01 18.31 -2.31
N MET A 82 0.43 17.10 -2.65
CA MET A 82 1.39 16.89 -3.75
C MET A 82 0.79 17.29 -5.10
N GLU A 83 -0.45 16.88 -5.39
CA GLU A 83 -1.16 17.20 -6.63
C GLU A 83 -1.28 18.72 -6.84
N ARG A 84 -1.67 19.45 -5.81
CA ARG A 84 -1.82 20.91 -5.87
C ARG A 84 -0.48 21.65 -5.89
N GLY A 85 0.62 20.96 -5.56
CA GLY A 85 1.97 21.53 -5.55
C GLY A 85 2.55 21.86 -6.93
N ALA A 86 1.90 21.50 -8.04
CA ALA A 86 2.36 21.72 -9.43
C ALA A 86 3.80 21.22 -9.72
N LEU A 87 4.21 20.15 -9.02
CA LEU A 87 5.54 19.54 -9.18
C LEU A 87 5.61 18.64 -10.43
N VAL A 88 4.46 18.16 -10.90
CA VAL A 88 4.35 17.13 -11.94
C VAL A 88 4.79 17.66 -13.31
N ASP A 89 4.45 18.91 -13.67
CA ASP A 89 4.85 19.50 -14.95
C ASP A 89 6.37 19.53 -15.11
N LYS A 90 7.08 19.95 -14.04
CA LYS A 90 8.55 19.97 -14.04
C LYS A 90 9.13 18.56 -14.14
N MET A 91 8.51 17.60 -13.42
CA MET A 91 8.92 16.19 -13.44
C MET A 91 8.70 15.60 -14.84
N PHE A 92 7.54 15.83 -15.46
CA PHE A 92 7.25 15.35 -16.81
C PHE A 92 8.28 15.85 -17.82
N HIS A 93 8.56 17.16 -17.83
CA HIS A 93 9.55 17.75 -18.73
C HIS A 93 10.97 17.21 -18.52
N SER A 94 11.38 17.05 -17.26
CA SER A 94 12.70 16.52 -16.91
C SER A 94 12.88 15.06 -17.34
N VAL A 95 11.87 14.22 -17.11
CA VAL A 95 11.86 12.81 -17.51
C VAL A 95 11.81 12.68 -19.03
N GLN A 96 11.02 13.53 -19.71
CA GLN A 96 10.97 13.58 -21.17
C GLN A 96 12.35 13.83 -21.80
N LEU A 97 13.08 14.81 -21.27
CA LEU A 97 14.45 15.11 -21.73
C LEU A 97 15.43 13.96 -21.45
N ALA A 98 15.28 13.27 -20.34
CA ALA A 98 16.10 12.09 -20.00
C ALA A 98 15.90 10.94 -20.99
N PHE A 99 14.64 10.66 -21.34
CA PHE A 99 14.26 9.56 -22.24
C PHE A 99 14.09 9.97 -23.71
N ARG A 100 14.51 11.17 -24.10
CA ARG A 100 14.33 11.74 -25.44
C ARG A 100 14.81 10.87 -26.62
N ARG A 101 15.78 9.98 -26.38
CA ARG A 101 16.35 9.06 -27.37
C ARG A 101 15.60 7.73 -27.48
N VAL A 102 14.72 7.43 -26.52
CA VAL A 102 13.97 6.18 -26.49
C VAL A 102 12.81 6.27 -27.48
N PRO A 103 12.55 5.21 -28.27
CA PRO A 103 11.35 5.16 -29.12
C PRO A 103 10.09 5.35 -28.26
N GLY A 104 9.15 6.18 -28.71
CA GLY A 104 7.95 6.50 -27.94
C GLY A 104 8.23 7.32 -26.67
N SER A 105 9.26 8.19 -26.67
CA SER A 105 9.74 8.92 -25.50
C SER A 105 8.65 9.60 -24.67
N LEU A 106 7.63 10.23 -25.28
CA LEU A 106 6.52 10.85 -24.56
C LEU A 106 5.64 9.80 -23.84
N ALA A 107 5.35 8.68 -24.47
CA ALA A 107 4.57 7.61 -23.86
C ALA A 107 5.35 6.92 -22.70
N VAL A 108 6.66 6.67 -22.91
CA VAL A 108 7.57 6.18 -21.85
C VAL A 108 7.62 7.14 -20.67
N THR A 109 7.78 8.44 -20.95
CA THR A 109 7.76 9.50 -19.93
C THR A 109 6.44 9.51 -19.16
N THR A 110 5.32 9.44 -19.88
CA THR A 110 3.99 9.40 -19.28
C THR A 110 3.86 8.22 -18.31
N LEU A 111 4.28 7.03 -18.73
CA LEU A 111 4.20 5.83 -17.89
C LEU A 111 5.07 5.95 -16.65
N ILE A 112 6.32 6.41 -16.78
CA ILE A 112 7.23 6.60 -15.66
C ILE A 112 6.66 7.64 -14.68
N VAL A 113 6.20 8.78 -15.20
CA VAL A 113 5.61 9.82 -14.36
C VAL A 113 4.33 9.34 -13.69
N CYS A 114 3.45 8.62 -14.39
CA CYS A 114 2.26 8.00 -13.81
C CYS A 114 2.63 7.05 -12.66
N THR A 115 3.67 6.23 -12.84
CA THR A 115 4.12 5.27 -11.81
C THR A 115 4.56 6.01 -10.56
N PHE A 116 5.50 6.94 -10.67
CA PHE A 116 6.00 7.69 -9.50
C PHE A 116 4.94 8.58 -8.86
N TRP A 117 4.14 9.25 -9.69
CA TRP A 117 3.06 10.11 -9.21
C TRP A 117 1.91 9.31 -8.61
N GLY A 118 1.59 8.17 -9.22
CA GLY A 118 0.58 7.26 -8.73
C GLY A 118 0.88 6.76 -7.31
N ILE A 119 2.14 6.42 -7.05
CA ILE A 119 2.61 6.03 -5.70
C ILE A 119 2.33 7.15 -4.68
N ALA A 120 2.58 8.41 -5.04
CA ALA A 120 2.39 9.54 -4.14
C ALA A 120 0.91 9.91 -3.93
N SER A 121 0.05 9.73 -4.95
CA SER A 121 -1.36 10.15 -4.89
C SER A 121 -2.29 9.05 -4.38
N GLY A 122 -2.01 7.78 -4.69
CA GLY A 122 -2.86 6.64 -4.33
C GLY A 122 -4.26 6.64 -4.97
N LEU A 123 -4.54 7.53 -5.94
CA LEU A 123 -5.87 7.75 -6.53
C LEU A 123 -5.83 7.70 -8.06
N VAL A 124 -6.57 6.77 -8.69
CA VAL A 124 -6.62 6.61 -10.16
C VAL A 124 -7.10 7.87 -10.86
N GLY A 125 -8.24 8.40 -10.43
CA GLY A 125 -8.88 9.55 -11.07
C GLY A 125 -7.98 10.78 -11.11
N ALA A 126 -7.29 11.09 -10.02
CA ALA A 126 -6.37 12.21 -9.92
C ALA A 126 -5.20 12.07 -10.91
N VAL A 127 -4.60 10.89 -10.98
CA VAL A 127 -3.47 10.62 -11.89
C VAL A 127 -3.88 10.69 -13.36
N VAL A 128 -5.00 10.06 -13.72
CA VAL A 128 -5.50 10.03 -15.10
C VAL A 128 -5.89 11.44 -15.57
N VAL A 129 -6.59 12.21 -14.74
CA VAL A 129 -7.00 13.59 -15.07
C VAL A 129 -5.77 14.47 -15.22
N LEU A 130 -4.85 14.45 -14.27
CA LEU A 130 -3.64 15.26 -14.30
C LEU A 130 -2.77 14.94 -15.53
N MET A 131 -2.50 13.66 -15.76
CA MET A 131 -1.70 13.23 -16.90
C MET A 131 -2.44 13.40 -18.23
N GLY A 132 -3.76 13.33 -18.23
CA GLY A 132 -4.59 13.70 -19.37
C GLY A 132 -4.39 15.17 -19.80
N VAL A 133 -4.30 16.07 -18.83
CA VAL A 133 -4.02 17.50 -19.09
C VAL A 133 -2.58 17.71 -19.56
N ILE A 134 -1.60 17.09 -18.87
CA ILE A 134 -0.17 17.33 -19.11
C ILE A 134 0.35 16.60 -20.35
N ALA A 135 -0.01 15.32 -20.55
CA ALA A 135 0.62 14.45 -21.52
C ALA A 135 -0.18 14.27 -22.83
N MET A 136 -1.53 14.30 -22.76
CA MET A 136 -2.37 13.99 -23.92
C MET A 136 -2.12 14.96 -25.07
N ARG A 137 -2.18 16.28 -24.82
CA ARG A 137 -1.96 17.31 -25.86
C ARG A 137 -0.56 17.26 -26.45
N PRO A 138 0.56 17.20 -25.67
CA PRO A 138 1.90 17.04 -26.23
C PRO A 138 2.05 15.80 -27.10
N MET A 139 1.49 14.65 -26.71
CA MET A 139 1.55 13.44 -27.53
C MET A 139 0.79 13.60 -28.86
N LEU A 140 -0.43 14.12 -28.83
CA LEU A 140 -1.21 14.35 -30.04
C LEU A 140 -0.54 15.38 -30.99
N ASN A 141 0.02 16.46 -30.44
CA ASN A 141 0.74 17.48 -31.23
C ASN A 141 2.05 16.91 -31.81
N ALA A 142 2.67 15.95 -31.18
CA ALA A 142 3.84 15.23 -31.71
C ALA A 142 3.45 14.14 -32.74
N GLY A 143 2.15 13.98 -33.05
CA GLY A 143 1.66 13.02 -34.03
C GLY A 143 1.52 11.59 -33.53
N TYR A 144 1.48 11.39 -32.19
CA TYR A 144 1.23 10.07 -31.63
C TYR A 144 -0.19 9.59 -31.91
N ASP A 145 -0.34 8.29 -32.11
CA ASP A 145 -1.66 7.67 -32.21
C ASP A 145 -2.46 7.90 -30.92
N THR A 146 -3.72 8.30 -31.11
CA THR A 146 -4.65 8.59 -29.98
C THR A 146 -4.83 7.38 -29.08
N ARG A 147 -4.81 6.15 -29.63
CA ARG A 147 -4.95 4.91 -28.87
C ARG A 147 -3.75 4.67 -27.95
N LEU A 148 -2.53 4.90 -28.46
CA LEU A 148 -1.33 4.79 -27.64
C LEU A 148 -1.33 5.84 -26.51
N ALA A 149 -1.65 7.09 -26.85
CA ALA A 149 -1.69 8.19 -25.90
C ALA A 149 -2.74 7.95 -24.80
N ALA A 150 -3.95 7.57 -25.19
CA ALA A 150 -5.03 7.28 -24.25
C ALA A 150 -4.72 6.05 -23.39
N GLY A 151 -4.25 4.97 -24.01
CA GLY A 151 -3.93 3.73 -23.31
C GLY A 151 -2.85 3.89 -22.25
N VAL A 152 -1.75 4.58 -22.57
CA VAL A 152 -0.65 4.77 -21.60
C VAL A 152 -1.05 5.67 -20.43
N ILE A 153 -1.90 6.69 -20.65
CA ILE A 153 -2.39 7.57 -19.57
C ILE A 153 -3.33 6.80 -18.65
N THR A 154 -4.30 6.09 -19.23
CA THR A 154 -5.29 5.34 -18.44
C THR A 154 -4.66 4.19 -17.67
N ALA A 155 -3.87 3.36 -18.34
CA ALA A 155 -3.19 2.23 -17.71
C ALA A 155 -2.11 2.67 -16.71
N GLY A 156 -1.31 3.68 -17.05
CA GLY A 156 -0.34 4.26 -16.12
C GLY A 156 -1.00 4.82 -14.87
N GLY A 157 -2.16 5.45 -15.02
CA GLY A 157 -2.92 6.02 -13.91
C GLY A 157 -3.45 4.97 -12.92
N THR A 158 -3.71 3.74 -13.36
CA THR A 158 -4.17 2.66 -12.46
C THR A 158 -3.06 2.09 -11.59
N LEU A 159 -1.77 2.25 -11.96
CA LEU A 159 -0.65 1.73 -11.16
C LEU A 159 -0.58 2.32 -9.75
N GLY A 160 -1.09 3.54 -9.56
CA GLY A 160 -1.04 4.23 -8.26
C GLY A 160 -1.84 3.57 -7.14
N ILE A 161 -2.82 2.75 -7.46
CA ILE A 161 -3.57 2.00 -6.44
C ILE A 161 -2.95 0.65 -6.11
N LEU A 162 -2.01 0.16 -6.93
CA LEU A 162 -1.35 -1.13 -6.72
C LEU A 162 -0.01 -0.97 -6.00
N ILE A 163 0.81 0.01 -6.41
CA ILE A 163 2.15 0.20 -5.87
C ILE A 163 2.07 0.93 -4.53
N PRO A 164 2.65 0.38 -3.44
CA PRO A 164 2.63 1.01 -2.12
C PRO A 164 3.35 2.37 -2.06
N PRO A 165 2.91 3.30 -1.17
CA PRO A 165 1.76 3.20 -0.28
C PRO A 165 0.42 3.45 -1.00
N SER A 166 -0.57 2.59 -0.79
CA SER A 166 -1.84 2.62 -1.50
C SER A 166 -3.02 2.54 -0.54
N VAL A 167 -4.03 3.37 -0.76
CA VAL A 167 -5.28 3.38 0.03
C VAL A 167 -6.05 2.07 -0.18
N MET A 168 -6.04 1.49 -1.37
CA MET A 168 -6.73 0.24 -1.67
C MET A 168 -6.21 -0.92 -0.82
N ILE A 169 -4.89 -0.99 -0.63
CA ILE A 169 -4.26 -2.02 0.19
C ILE A 169 -4.64 -1.86 1.67
N ILE A 170 -4.74 -0.63 2.17
CA ILE A 170 -5.18 -0.34 3.54
C ILE A 170 -6.62 -0.79 3.75
N VAL A 171 -7.51 -0.47 2.80
CA VAL A 171 -8.93 -0.88 2.85
C VAL A 171 -9.05 -2.40 2.90
N TYR A 172 -8.30 -3.11 2.05
CA TYR A 172 -8.28 -4.58 2.06
C TYR A 172 -7.72 -5.12 3.39
N ALA A 173 -6.62 -4.56 3.90
CA ALA A 173 -6.03 -4.95 5.17
C ALA A 173 -7.02 -4.85 6.32
N ALA A 174 -7.78 -3.73 6.39
CA ALA A 174 -8.79 -3.49 7.41
C ALA A 174 -9.97 -4.47 7.31
N VAL A 175 -10.39 -4.83 6.09
CA VAL A 175 -11.49 -5.77 5.83
C VAL A 175 -11.08 -7.22 6.08
N ALA A 176 -9.89 -7.59 5.58
CA ALA A 176 -9.40 -8.96 5.63
C ALA A 176 -8.66 -9.31 6.94
N GLY A 177 -8.50 -8.35 7.87
CA GLY A 177 -7.74 -8.56 9.11
C GLY A 177 -6.27 -8.87 8.86
N GLN A 178 -5.69 -8.39 7.74
CA GLN A 178 -4.32 -8.64 7.37
C GLN A 178 -3.39 -7.48 7.71
N SER A 179 -2.11 -7.78 7.92
CA SER A 179 -1.10 -6.75 8.16
C SER A 179 -0.91 -5.87 6.91
N VAL A 180 -1.09 -4.55 7.07
CA VAL A 180 -0.81 -3.56 6.01
C VAL A 180 0.62 -3.67 5.52
N VAL A 181 1.56 -3.88 6.44
CA VAL A 181 2.99 -3.97 6.16
C VAL A 181 3.30 -5.17 5.27
N LYS A 182 2.76 -6.36 5.61
CA LYS A 182 2.90 -7.58 4.80
C LYS A 182 2.26 -7.42 3.42
N LEU A 183 1.10 -6.78 3.34
CA LEU A 183 0.42 -6.51 2.06
C LEU A 183 1.20 -5.51 1.19
N TYR A 184 1.80 -4.49 1.79
CA TYR A 184 2.67 -3.56 1.05
C TYR A 184 3.89 -4.30 0.49
N ALA A 185 4.54 -5.13 1.28
CA ALA A 185 5.64 -5.96 0.79
C ALA A 185 5.19 -6.89 -0.34
N ALA A 186 4.01 -7.53 -0.21
CA ALA A 186 3.45 -8.44 -1.20
C ALA A 186 3.11 -7.76 -2.54
N ALA A 187 2.59 -6.52 -2.50
CA ALA A 187 2.16 -5.78 -3.69
C ALA A 187 3.31 -5.08 -4.43
N MET A 188 4.46 -4.90 -3.78
CA MET A 188 5.58 -4.12 -4.31
C MET A 188 6.12 -4.69 -5.62
N PHE A 189 6.53 -5.96 -5.64
CA PHE A 189 7.06 -6.59 -6.84
C PHE A 189 6.02 -6.73 -7.96
N PRO A 190 4.80 -7.22 -7.71
CA PRO A 190 3.76 -7.26 -8.73
C PRO A 190 3.45 -5.90 -9.35
N GLY A 191 3.43 -4.82 -8.54
CA GLY A 191 3.19 -3.47 -9.02
C GLY A 191 4.27 -2.95 -9.96
N PHE A 192 5.54 -3.08 -9.58
CA PHE A 192 6.66 -2.71 -10.46
C PHE A 192 6.79 -3.64 -11.67
N PHE A 193 6.47 -4.92 -11.51
CA PHE A 193 6.46 -5.87 -12.61
C PHE A 193 5.41 -5.51 -13.67
N LEU A 194 4.20 -5.14 -13.24
CA LEU A 194 3.16 -4.66 -14.15
C LEU A 194 3.59 -3.37 -14.87
N ALA A 195 4.20 -2.42 -14.15
CA ALA A 195 4.75 -1.20 -14.75
C ALA A 195 5.83 -1.52 -15.81
N LEU A 196 6.69 -2.51 -15.54
CA LEU A 196 7.69 -2.98 -16.48
C LEU A 196 7.06 -3.63 -17.72
N LEU A 197 6.02 -4.45 -17.56
CA LEU A 197 5.30 -5.04 -18.69
C LEU A 197 4.67 -3.96 -19.59
N TYR A 198 4.07 -2.94 -18.99
CA TYR A 198 3.54 -1.79 -19.72
C TYR A 198 4.65 -1.04 -20.47
N LEU A 199 5.81 -0.86 -19.82
CA LEU A 199 6.96 -0.20 -20.45
C LEU A 199 7.49 -0.99 -21.64
N ILE A 200 7.65 -2.30 -21.50
CA ILE A 200 8.05 -3.21 -22.58
C ILE A 200 7.06 -3.09 -23.75
N TYR A 201 5.77 -3.13 -23.47
CA TYR A 201 4.73 -3.01 -24.49
C TYR A 201 4.82 -1.69 -25.25
N VAL A 202 4.92 -0.56 -24.54
CA VAL A 202 5.02 0.79 -25.13
C VAL A 202 6.24 0.90 -26.05
N VAL A 203 7.41 0.46 -25.55
CA VAL A 203 8.67 0.53 -26.31
C VAL A 203 8.62 -0.41 -27.51
N ALA A 204 8.15 -1.65 -27.33
CA ALA A 204 8.02 -2.62 -28.40
C ALA A 204 7.07 -2.12 -29.51
N TRP A 205 5.92 -1.57 -29.13
CA TRP A 205 4.97 -1.03 -30.10
C TRP A 205 5.55 0.16 -30.88
N ALA A 206 6.23 1.10 -30.18
CA ALA A 206 6.91 2.23 -30.80
C ALA A 206 8.07 1.79 -31.72
N MET A 207 8.76 0.68 -31.41
CA MET A 207 9.83 0.13 -32.26
C MET A 207 9.29 -0.59 -33.50
N LEU A 208 8.23 -1.41 -33.33
CA LEU A 208 7.63 -2.18 -34.42
C LEU A 208 6.84 -1.30 -35.39
N GLN A 209 6.21 -0.24 -34.89
CA GLN A 209 5.41 0.69 -35.68
C GLN A 209 5.79 2.15 -35.40
N PRO A 210 6.89 2.65 -35.98
CA PRO A 210 7.38 4.01 -35.72
C PRO A 210 6.38 5.13 -36.09
N LYS A 211 5.37 4.83 -36.91
CA LYS A 211 4.30 5.77 -37.26
C LYS A 211 3.36 6.08 -36.10
N VAL A 212 3.24 5.15 -35.12
CA VAL A 212 2.37 5.28 -33.95
C VAL A 212 2.97 6.25 -32.94
N ALA A 213 4.29 6.31 -32.84
CA ALA A 213 5.03 7.19 -31.94
C ALA A 213 6.21 7.84 -32.67
N PRO A 214 5.97 8.88 -33.48
CA PRO A 214 7.03 9.55 -34.23
C PRO A 214 8.07 10.17 -33.30
N LYS A 215 9.30 10.26 -33.81
CA LYS A 215 10.39 10.89 -33.04
C LYS A 215 10.09 12.39 -32.88
N LEU A 216 10.38 12.92 -31.69
CA LEU A 216 10.23 14.34 -31.41
C LEU A 216 11.11 15.18 -32.34
N PRO A 217 10.65 16.38 -32.73
CA PRO A 217 11.46 17.37 -33.45
C PRO A 217 12.75 17.69 -32.68
N ILE A 218 13.83 17.96 -33.40
CA ILE A 218 15.17 18.19 -32.81
C ILE A 218 15.15 19.35 -31.80
N ASP A 219 14.32 20.36 -32.01
CA ASP A 219 14.18 21.53 -31.16
C ASP A 219 13.60 21.16 -29.78
N GLN A 220 12.69 20.16 -29.73
CA GLN A 220 12.11 19.65 -28.48
C GLN A 220 12.99 18.60 -27.79
N GLN A 221 14.03 18.14 -28.45
CA GLN A 221 14.99 17.20 -27.87
C GLN A 221 16.16 17.91 -27.16
N ARG A 222 16.37 19.22 -27.37
CA ARG A 222 17.46 19.96 -26.73
C ARG A 222 17.04 20.50 -25.36
N ALA A 223 17.88 20.22 -24.35
CA ALA A 223 17.70 20.85 -23.04
C ALA A 223 18.11 22.33 -23.12
N PRO A 224 17.36 23.25 -22.51
CA PRO A 224 17.78 24.64 -22.42
C PRO A 224 19.04 24.71 -21.56
N ILE A 225 20.16 25.17 -22.13
CA ILE A 225 21.40 25.37 -21.40
C ILE A 225 21.39 26.77 -20.79
N SER A 226 21.50 26.86 -19.48
CA SER A 226 21.56 28.14 -18.78
C SER A 226 22.87 28.87 -19.11
N SER A 227 22.82 30.22 -19.17
CA SER A 227 23.96 31.08 -19.56
C SER A 227 25.18 30.84 -18.68
N TRP A 228 25.02 30.56 -17.40
CA TRP A 228 26.11 30.29 -16.47
C TRP A 228 26.77 28.93 -16.72
N VAL A 229 26.01 27.88 -17.08
CA VAL A 229 26.53 26.56 -17.47
C VAL A 229 27.31 26.66 -18.76
N ALA A 230 26.77 27.36 -19.76
CA ALA A 230 27.46 27.62 -21.01
C ALA A 230 28.80 28.35 -20.77
N HIS A 231 28.80 29.35 -19.87
CA HIS A 231 30.03 30.07 -19.50
C HIS A 231 31.06 29.17 -18.83
N LEU A 232 30.64 28.31 -17.88
CA LEU A 232 31.55 27.38 -17.21
C LEU A 232 32.13 26.36 -18.19
N SER A 233 31.32 25.81 -19.10
CA SER A 233 31.80 24.86 -20.11
C SER A 233 32.82 25.48 -21.07
N ALA A 234 32.70 26.75 -21.39
CA ALA A 234 33.63 27.49 -22.24
C ALA A 234 34.90 27.93 -21.48
N SER A 235 34.80 28.26 -20.18
CA SER A 235 35.90 28.86 -19.41
C SER A 235 36.82 27.85 -18.71
N TYR A 236 36.28 26.67 -18.33
CA TYR A 236 37.03 25.68 -17.57
C TYR A 236 37.22 24.36 -18.33
N SER A 237 36.15 23.68 -18.72
CA SER A 237 36.23 22.39 -19.41
C SER A 237 34.91 22.08 -20.09
N LYS A 238 34.93 21.40 -21.25
CA LYS A 238 33.74 20.85 -21.91
C LYS A 238 33.02 19.84 -21.04
N ARG A 239 33.76 19.17 -20.11
CA ARG A 239 33.19 18.21 -19.15
C ARG A 239 32.73 18.94 -17.89
N MET A 240 31.45 18.74 -17.51
CA MET A 240 30.85 19.54 -16.45
C MET A 240 31.36 19.22 -15.05
N LEU A 241 31.65 17.94 -14.73
CA LEU A 241 32.10 17.59 -13.38
C LEU A 241 33.45 18.27 -13.02
N PRO A 242 34.53 18.14 -13.83
CA PRO A 242 35.75 18.88 -13.55
C PRO A 242 35.60 20.39 -13.64
N ALA A 243 34.74 20.90 -14.55
CA ALA A 243 34.46 22.34 -14.61
C ALA A 243 33.82 22.89 -13.33
N LEU A 244 32.83 22.18 -12.77
CA LEU A 244 32.18 22.54 -11.49
C LEU A 244 33.15 22.42 -10.30
N ALA A 245 33.93 21.33 -10.24
CA ALA A 245 34.92 21.14 -9.17
C ALA A 245 35.95 22.26 -9.17
N LEU A 246 36.53 22.58 -10.33
CA LEU A 246 37.48 23.70 -10.47
C LEU A 246 36.84 25.05 -10.18
N ALA A 247 35.60 25.28 -10.60
CA ALA A 247 34.87 26.53 -10.34
C ALA A 247 34.60 26.73 -8.84
N VAL A 248 34.31 25.66 -8.09
CA VAL A 248 34.13 25.72 -6.63
C VAL A 248 35.47 25.98 -5.92
N LEU A 249 36.58 25.37 -6.40
CA LEU A 249 37.92 25.54 -5.84
C LEU A 249 38.54 26.91 -6.19
N THR A 250 38.18 27.48 -7.36
CA THR A 250 38.70 28.76 -7.84
C THR A 250 37.56 29.75 -8.10
N PRO A 251 36.84 30.19 -7.05
CA PRO A 251 35.63 30.99 -7.20
C PRO A 251 35.87 32.36 -7.84
N GLY A 252 37.09 32.93 -7.69
CA GLY A 252 37.42 34.20 -8.28
C GLY A 252 37.29 34.28 -9.80
N ARG A 253 37.66 33.20 -10.52
CA ARG A 253 37.48 33.14 -11.99
C ARG A 253 36.02 32.93 -12.38
N ALA A 254 35.27 32.10 -11.62
CA ALA A 254 33.86 31.87 -11.87
C ALA A 254 33.00 33.12 -11.61
N LEU A 255 33.31 33.84 -10.52
CA LEU A 255 32.61 35.07 -10.12
C LEU A 255 32.99 36.28 -10.99
N ALA A 256 34.17 36.27 -11.62
CA ALA A 256 34.55 37.31 -12.59
C ALA A 256 33.62 37.33 -13.84
N ALA A 257 32.88 36.26 -14.12
CA ALA A 257 31.83 36.22 -15.13
C ALA A 257 30.69 37.21 -14.86
N ARG A 258 30.50 37.62 -13.63
CA ARG A 258 29.52 38.67 -13.24
C ARG A 258 29.78 40.00 -13.93
N ALA A 259 31.04 40.30 -14.22
CA ALA A 259 31.42 41.46 -15.04
C ALA A 259 30.98 41.39 -16.50
N LYS A 260 30.62 40.18 -17.00
CA LYS A 260 30.09 39.92 -18.34
C LYS A 260 28.56 39.75 -18.37
N GLY A 261 27.82 40.12 -17.33
CA GLY A 261 26.38 40.05 -17.26
C GLY A 261 25.83 38.65 -16.91
N VAL A 262 26.68 37.69 -16.47
CA VAL A 262 26.25 36.37 -16.05
C VAL A 262 26.23 36.32 -14.53
N GLU A 263 25.04 36.20 -13.95
CA GLU A 263 24.90 36.11 -12.49
C GLU A 263 25.26 34.69 -12.03
N ILE A 264 26.41 34.56 -11.35
CA ILE A 264 26.85 33.31 -10.71
C ILE A 264 27.12 33.59 -9.24
N THR A 265 26.55 32.78 -8.35
CA THR A 265 26.83 32.82 -6.91
C THR A 265 27.58 31.57 -6.49
N TRP A 266 28.41 31.68 -5.46
CA TRP A 266 29.14 30.50 -4.94
C TRP A 266 28.20 29.40 -4.45
N SER A 267 27.07 29.73 -3.81
CA SER A 267 26.06 28.78 -3.39
C SER A 267 25.42 28.02 -4.55
N GLN A 268 25.23 28.66 -5.71
CA GLN A 268 24.78 27.98 -6.93
C GLN A 268 25.82 26.99 -7.46
N LEU A 269 27.12 27.32 -7.40
CA LEU A 269 28.18 26.41 -7.82
C LEU A 269 28.26 25.17 -6.91
N VAL A 270 28.16 25.36 -5.60
CA VAL A 270 28.16 24.25 -4.63
C VAL A 270 26.91 23.39 -4.83
N SER A 271 25.73 23.99 -4.94
CA SER A 271 24.49 23.24 -5.17
C SER A 271 24.51 22.48 -6.51
N ALA A 272 25.12 23.06 -7.56
CA ALA A 272 25.31 22.41 -8.84
C ALA A 272 26.29 21.22 -8.75
N LEU A 273 27.35 21.35 -7.99
CA LEU A 273 28.29 20.25 -7.75
C LEU A 273 27.60 19.11 -6.99
N VAL A 274 26.83 19.42 -5.95
CA VAL A 274 26.05 18.41 -5.22
C VAL A 274 25.08 17.67 -6.17
N ARG A 275 24.36 18.41 -7.02
CA ARG A 275 23.46 17.80 -8.02
C ARG A 275 24.23 16.93 -9.01
N ALA A 276 25.42 17.36 -9.46
CA ALA A 276 26.27 16.57 -10.34
C ALA A 276 26.72 15.26 -9.68
N LEU A 277 26.98 15.27 -8.36
CA LEU A 277 27.42 14.10 -7.59
C LEU A 277 26.27 13.18 -7.17
N THR A 278 25.01 13.57 -7.36
CA THR A 278 23.86 12.77 -6.95
C THR A 278 23.90 11.31 -7.44
N PRO A 279 24.23 10.98 -8.71
CA PRO A 279 24.33 9.59 -9.15
C PRO A 279 25.39 8.79 -8.39
N LEU A 280 26.54 9.42 -8.09
CA LEU A 280 27.59 8.81 -7.28
C LEU A 280 27.12 8.53 -5.85
N VAL A 281 26.53 9.55 -5.21
CA VAL A 281 26.03 9.43 -3.85
C VAL A 281 24.95 8.35 -3.75
N LEU A 282 23.99 8.32 -4.68
CA LEU A 282 22.97 7.28 -4.73
C LEU A 282 23.59 5.89 -4.86
N THR A 283 24.54 5.71 -5.77
CA THR A 283 25.21 4.42 -5.96
C THR A 283 25.92 3.99 -4.68
N VAL A 284 26.69 4.89 -4.06
CA VAL A 284 27.43 4.59 -2.83
C VAL A 284 26.48 4.27 -1.67
N VAL A 285 25.40 5.03 -1.52
CA VAL A 285 24.38 4.80 -0.47
C VAL A 285 23.69 3.46 -0.70
N THR A 286 23.29 3.13 -1.94
CA THR A 286 22.62 1.86 -2.26
C THR A 286 23.54 0.67 -2.01
N LEU A 287 24.78 0.72 -2.50
CA LEU A 287 25.77 -0.34 -2.28
C LEU A 287 26.12 -0.45 -0.78
N GLY A 288 26.28 0.67 -0.09
CA GLY A 288 26.51 0.71 1.34
C GLY A 288 25.34 0.12 2.15
N ALA A 289 24.12 0.41 1.75
CA ALA A 289 22.92 -0.15 2.38
C ALA A 289 22.83 -1.67 2.17
N VAL A 290 23.12 -2.17 0.96
CA VAL A 290 23.18 -3.61 0.68
C VAL A 290 24.27 -4.29 1.50
N TRP A 291 25.46 -3.70 1.55
CA TRP A 291 26.56 -4.19 2.38
C TRP A 291 26.16 -4.24 3.86
N TRP A 292 25.67 -3.13 4.40
CA TRP A 292 25.27 -3.02 5.80
C TRP A 292 24.17 -4.03 6.16
N TYR A 293 23.17 -4.18 5.30
CA TYR A 293 22.09 -5.11 5.51
C TYR A 293 22.58 -6.56 5.57
N VAL A 294 23.37 -7.00 4.59
CA VAL A 294 23.82 -8.40 4.48
C VAL A 294 24.89 -8.75 5.51
N THR A 295 25.81 -7.82 5.84
CA THR A 295 26.96 -8.13 6.69
C THR A 295 26.78 -7.74 8.14
N ILE A 296 25.87 -6.81 8.46
CA ILE A 296 25.70 -6.29 9.83
C ILE A 296 24.29 -6.57 10.34
N TYR A 297 23.27 -6.13 9.61
CA TYR A 297 21.90 -6.21 10.10
C TYR A 297 21.39 -7.65 10.19
N SER A 298 21.50 -8.43 9.12
CA SER A 298 21.07 -9.84 9.11
C SER A 298 21.88 -10.74 10.05
N GLN A 299 23.05 -10.30 10.51
CA GLN A 299 23.87 -11.03 11.47
C GLN A 299 23.61 -10.61 12.93
N LYS A 300 23.07 -9.40 13.19
CA LYS A 300 22.71 -8.95 14.53
C LYS A 300 21.54 -9.72 15.13
N ASP A 301 20.53 -10.03 14.33
CA ASP A 301 19.37 -10.78 14.79
C ASP A 301 19.69 -12.25 15.08
N ALA A 302 20.82 -12.73 14.60
CA ALA A 302 21.32 -14.08 14.84
C ALA A 302 22.19 -14.21 16.12
N ASN A 303 22.55 -13.10 16.76
CA ASN A 303 23.30 -13.08 18.01
C ASN A 303 22.56 -12.17 19.02
N PRO A 304 21.47 -12.64 19.66
CA PRO A 304 20.82 -11.85 20.69
C PRO A 304 21.83 -11.61 21.81
N GLU A 305 22.13 -10.33 22.08
CA GLU A 305 22.77 -9.94 23.33
C GLU A 305 22.03 -10.64 24.49
N PRO A 306 22.75 -11.21 25.48
CA PRO A 306 22.10 -11.85 26.61
C PRO A 306 21.11 -10.84 27.22
N ALA A 307 19.83 -11.19 27.15
CA ALA A 307 18.73 -10.37 27.60
C ALA A 307 19.03 -9.83 28.99
N ALA A 308 19.23 -8.52 29.09
CA ALA A 308 19.07 -7.83 30.35
C ALA A 308 17.70 -8.23 30.90
N THR A 309 17.69 -8.76 32.11
CA THR A 309 16.51 -9.20 32.89
C THR A 309 15.27 -8.37 32.52
N PRO A 310 14.13 -9.01 32.23
CA PRO A 310 12.95 -8.28 31.83
C PRO A 310 12.43 -7.45 33.01
N THR A 311 12.71 -6.16 32.96
CA THR A 311 11.85 -5.20 33.63
C THR A 311 10.52 -5.28 32.85
N GLU A 312 9.46 -5.66 33.54
CA GLU A 312 8.10 -5.74 33.03
C GLU A 312 7.77 -4.48 32.21
N ARG A 313 7.99 -4.56 30.92
CA ARG A 313 7.31 -3.67 29.97
C ARG A 313 5.94 -4.30 29.74
N SER A 314 4.94 -3.69 30.33
CA SER A 314 3.54 -3.87 29.95
C SER A 314 3.46 -3.87 28.42
N GLN A 315 3.23 -5.05 27.83
CA GLN A 315 2.84 -5.13 26.42
C GLN A 315 1.56 -4.34 26.27
N PRO A 316 1.48 -3.39 25.32
CA PRO A 316 0.18 -2.92 24.88
C PRO A 316 -0.53 -4.14 24.31
N ALA A 317 -1.67 -4.49 24.88
CA ALA A 317 -2.53 -5.55 24.38
C ALA A 317 -2.73 -5.30 22.87
N ALA A 318 -2.20 -6.21 22.04
CA ALA A 318 -2.56 -6.27 20.64
C ALA A 318 -4.08 -6.44 20.60
N ALA A 319 -4.79 -5.38 20.26
CA ALA A 319 -6.20 -5.43 19.98
C ALA A 319 -6.37 -6.25 18.68
N SER A 320 -6.44 -7.57 18.84
CA SER A 320 -6.92 -8.47 17.82
C SER A 320 -8.43 -8.24 17.68
N GLY A 321 -8.81 -7.22 16.93
CA GLY A 321 -10.17 -7.01 16.45
C GLY A 321 -10.53 -8.01 15.36
N GLY A 322 -10.17 -9.27 15.53
CA GLY A 322 -10.71 -10.36 14.76
C GLY A 322 -12.15 -10.62 15.19
N LEU A 323 -13.07 -10.60 14.27
CA LEU A 323 -14.43 -11.08 14.44
C LEU A 323 -14.38 -12.48 15.04
N GLN A 324 -14.63 -12.60 16.36
CA GLN A 324 -14.87 -13.88 16.97
C GLN A 324 -16.22 -14.38 16.46
N VAL A 325 -16.17 -15.44 15.66
CA VAL A 325 -17.31 -16.28 15.35
C VAL A 325 -17.72 -16.98 16.65
N PRO A 326 -18.98 -16.93 17.08
CA PRO A 326 -19.44 -17.72 18.23
C PRO A 326 -19.20 -19.20 17.97
N PRO A 327 -18.79 -20.03 18.96
CA PRO A 327 -18.55 -21.44 18.76
C PRO A 327 -19.84 -22.13 18.32
N GLY A 328 -19.74 -22.91 17.27
CA GLY A 328 -20.82 -23.68 16.69
C GLY A 328 -21.39 -24.68 17.70
N THR A 329 -22.70 -24.73 17.73
CA THR A 329 -23.50 -25.73 18.41
C THR A 329 -23.35 -27.08 17.71
N ASP A 330 -22.60 -28.00 18.30
CA ASP A 330 -22.73 -29.41 18.00
C ASP A 330 -23.46 -30.11 19.13
N GLY A 331 -24.48 -30.87 18.77
CA GLY A 331 -24.98 -31.99 19.56
C GLY A 331 -26.27 -31.81 20.32
N ALA A 332 -27.37 -31.96 19.63
CA ALA A 332 -28.64 -32.30 20.25
C ALA A 332 -28.55 -33.63 20.99
N ARG A 333 -28.88 -33.64 22.27
CA ARG A 333 -29.49 -34.82 22.93
C ARG A 333 -30.47 -34.33 23.99
N GLU A 334 -31.70 -34.85 23.82
CA GLU A 334 -32.85 -34.73 24.70
C GLU A 334 -32.58 -35.07 26.16
N ALA A 335 -33.11 -34.28 27.08
CA ALA A 335 -33.86 -34.72 28.23
C ALA A 335 -34.53 -33.54 28.96
N ALA A 336 -35.81 -33.63 29.13
CA ALA A 336 -36.67 -32.72 29.89
C ALA A 336 -36.61 -32.93 31.41
N PRO A 337 -37.52 -32.28 32.20
CA PRO A 337 -37.45 -30.90 32.68
C PRO A 337 -37.46 -30.86 34.23
N ALA A 338 -37.11 -29.79 34.87
CA ALA A 338 -37.74 -29.28 36.09
C ALA A 338 -37.01 -28.06 36.67
N GLY A 339 -37.76 -26.98 36.87
CA GLY A 339 -37.79 -26.28 38.12
C GLY A 339 -36.91 -25.04 38.29
N GLY A 340 -37.59 -23.87 38.41
CA GLY A 340 -37.19 -22.84 39.36
C GLY A 340 -36.54 -21.59 38.79
N LEU A 341 -37.36 -20.63 38.46
CA LEU A 341 -37.06 -19.21 38.35
C LEU A 341 -36.55 -18.69 39.72
N GLN A 342 -35.40 -18.06 39.78
CA GLN A 342 -35.08 -17.10 40.85
C GLN A 342 -34.79 -15.74 40.23
N GLU A 343 -35.55 -14.75 40.69
CA GLU A 343 -35.45 -13.34 40.35
C GLU A 343 -34.11 -12.73 40.84
N PRO A 344 -33.56 -11.74 40.13
CA PRO A 344 -32.44 -10.97 40.64
C PRO A 344 -32.89 -9.88 41.61
N PRO A 345 -32.11 -9.53 42.65
CA PRO A 345 -32.47 -8.48 43.59
C PRO A 345 -32.27 -7.09 43.02
N GLN A 346 -33.20 -6.23 43.43
CA GLN A 346 -33.39 -4.85 43.08
C GLN A 346 -32.25 -3.92 43.47
N ALA A 347 -32.15 -2.85 42.70
CA ALA A 347 -31.27 -1.71 42.84
C ALA A 347 -31.40 -0.99 44.21
N GLY A 348 -30.27 -0.54 44.74
CA GLY A 348 -30.18 0.39 45.85
C GLY A 348 -29.07 1.37 45.68
N GLY A 349 -29.44 2.64 45.54
CA GLY A 349 -28.85 3.82 46.15
C GLY A 349 -27.46 4.25 45.71
N VAL A 350 -27.46 5.33 44.96
CA VAL A 350 -26.32 6.25 44.72
C VAL A 350 -25.86 6.84 46.08
N GLN A 351 -24.56 6.77 46.40
CA GLN A 351 -23.92 7.64 47.36
C GLN A 351 -22.64 8.23 46.80
N GLU A 352 -22.56 9.57 46.96
CA GLU A 352 -21.41 10.41 46.60
C GLU A 352 -20.16 10.10 47.41
N PRO A 353 -18.97 10.40 46.91
CA PRO A 353 -17.70 10.17 47.63
C PRO A 353 -17.36 11.35 48.54
N PRO A 354 -16.77 11.11 49.71
CA PRO A 354 -16.18 12.19 50.52
C PRO A 354 -14.74 12.45 50.12
N GLN A 355 -14.38 13.71 50.16
CA GLN A 355 -13.05 14.28 49.98
C GLN A 355 -12.18 14.06 51.20
N GLY A 356 -10.87 13.89 50.96
CA GLY A 356 -9.84 14.48 51.82
C GLY A 356 -8.95 13.52 52.57
N GLY A 357 -7.66 13.60 52.33
CA GLY A 357 -6.65 13.63 53.39
C GLY A 357 -5.61 12.49 53.43
N GLY A 358 -4.38 12.86 53.09
CA GLY A 358 -3.23 12.51 53.94
C GLY A 358 -2.41 11.28 53.58
N LEU A 359 -1.22 11.54 53.07
CA LEU A 359 -0.04 10.70 53.00
C LEU A 359 0.37 10.18 54.42
N GLN A 360 0.65 8.90 54.56
CA GLN A 360 1.57 8.39 55.61
C GLN A 360 2.36 7.19 55.10
N GLU A 361 3.69 7.27 55.31
CA GLU A 361 4.70 6.26 55.04
C GLU A 361 4.64 5.07 55.99
N PRO A 362 5.29 3.92 55.62
CA PRO A 362 5.26 2.70 56.42
C PRO A 362 6.39 2.59 57.46
N PRO A 363 6.27 1.82 58.50
CA PRO A 363 7.42 1.30 59.21
C PRO A 363 7.54 -0.24 59.19
N GLY A 364 8.73 -0.70 58.83
CA GLY A 364 9.64 -1.48 59.58
C GLY A 364 9.36 -2.95 59.86
N ALA A 365 10.34 -3.73 59.44
CA ALA A 365 10.59 -5.13 59.59
C ALA A 365 10.48 -5.72 61.03
N ALA A 366 10.09 -6.98 61.09
CA ALA A 366 10.66 -7.94 62.06
C ALA A 366 10.36 -9.40 61.64
N GLU A 367 11.42 -10.18 61.75
CA GLU A 367 11.48 -11.65 61.62
C GLU A 367 10.55 -12.37 62.61
N ASP A 368 9.99 -13.54 62.26
CA ASP A 368 10.22 -14.72 63.08
C ASP A 368 9.79 -16.05 62.39
N LYS A 369 10.41 -17.09 62.89
CA LYS A 369 10.50 -18.51 62.52
C LYS A 369 9.24 -19.32 62.84
N GLY A 370 9.01 -20.35 62.03
CA GLY A 370 8.66 -21.61 62.63
C GLY A 370 7.43 -22.37 62.17
N ALA A 371 7.68 -23.62 61.83
CA ALA A 371 6.83 -24.82 61.97
C ALA A 371 5.71 -25.06 60.89
N GLY A 372 5.86 -25.96 59.95
CA GLY A 372 5.38 -27.36 60.11
C GLY A 372 3.88 -27.54 59.88
N GLY A 373 3.50 -28.14 58.78
CA GLY A 373 2.13 -28.61 58.57
C GLY A 373 1.94 -29.25 57.20
N GLY A 374 2.06 -30.57 57.16
CA GLY A 374 1.84 -31.34 55.94
C GLY A 374 0.38 -31.34 55.48
N LEU A 375 0.18 -31.42 54.21
CA LEU A 375 -1.11 -31.74 53.57
C LEU A 375 -1.04 -33.09 52.89
N GLN A 376 -2.02 -33.92 53.20
CA GLN A 376 -2.23 -35.30 52.78
C GLN A 376 -2.60 -35.40 51.31
N GLU A 377 -2.05 -36.43 50.65
CA GLU A 377 -2.51 -36.94 49.36
C GLU A 377 -3.81 -37.76 49.49
N PRO A 378 -4.68 -37.74 48.47
CA PRO A 378 -5.78 -38.69 48.38
C PRO A 378 -5.33 -40.01 47.69
N PRO A 379 -5.90 -41.16 48.09
CA PRO A 379 -5.41 -42.49 47.71
C PRO A 379 -6.07 -43.04 46.45
N GLY A 380 -5.27 -43.79 45.70
CA GLY A 380 -5.79 -44.92 44.92
C GLY A 380 -5.55 -44.92 43.43
N ALA A 381 -4.54 -45.68 42.99
CA ALA A 381 -4.69 -46.72 41.97
C ALA A 381 -3.37 -47.51 41.84
N ALA A 382 -3.55 -48.77 41.65
CA ALA A 382 -2.66 -49.91 41.88
C ALA A 382 -1.39 -49.95 41.02
N ARG A 383 -0.41 -50.58 41.63
CA ARG A 383 0.87 -51.09 41.16
C ARG A 383 0.75 -52.06 40.00
N ASP A 384 1.72 -51.97 39.09
CA ASP A 384 2.43 -53.18 38.65
C ASP A 384 3.92 -52.88 38.46
N ALA A 385 4.73 -53.80 38.97
CA ALA A 385 6.15 -53.70 39.17
C ALA A 385 6.97 -54.36 38.05
N ALA A 386 8.13 -53.84 37.77
CA ALA A 386 9.48 -54.43 37.71
C ALA A 386 10.30 -53.97 36.51
N PRO A 387 11.63 -54.11 36.51
CA PRO A 387 12.63 -54.04 37.60
C PRO A 387 13.71 -52.96 37.35
N ALA A 388 14.54 -52.77 38.36
CA ALA A 388 15.66 -51.86 38.41
C ALA A 388 16.76 -52.09 37.38
N ALA A 389 17.29 -51.02 36.83
CA ALA A 389 18.63 -50.94 36.27
C ALA A 389 19.31 -49.69 36.81
N GLU A 390 20.42 -49.87 37.39
CA GLU A 390 21.40 -48.89 37.85
C GLU A 390 21.83 -47.99 36.68
N GLY A 391 21.96 -46.73 36.91
CA GLY A 391 22.55 -45.89 35.88
C GLY A 391 22.61 -44.43 36.28
N GLY A 392 23.73 -44.05 36.76
CA GLY A 392 24.46 -42.84 36.51
C GLY A 392 23.70 -41.52 36.46
N LEU A 393 24.10 -40.61 37.30
CA LEU A 393 23.91 -39.15 37.16
C LEU A 393 24.17 -38.74 35.71
N GLN A 394 23.11 -38.43 34.98
CA GLN A 394 23.25 -37.72 33.71
C GLN A 394 23.56 -36.25 33.99
N GLU A 395 24.72 -35.85 33.58
CA GLU A 395 25.17 -34.46 33.51
C GLU A 395 24.11 -33.62 32.76
N LEU A 396 23.58 -32.62 33.43
CA LEU A 396 22.93 -31.46 32.85
C LEU A 396 24.00 -30.65 32.12
N GLY A 397 24.13 -30.82 30.84
CA GLY A 397 25.09 -30.02 30.09
C GLY A 397 25.34 -30.46 28.66
N GLU A 398 24.31 -30.67 27.84
CA GLU A 398 24.52 -30.40 26.42
C GLU A 398 24.25 -28.92 26.16
N PRO A 399 25.21 -28.18 25.59
CA PRO A 399 24.98 -26.79 25.23
C PRO A 399 23.86 -26.80 24.23
N SER A 400 22.78 -26.06 24.58
CA SER A 400 21.76 -25.64 23.65
C SER A 400 22.38 -25.43 22.27
N ALA A 401 21.86 -26.12 21.25
CA ALA A 401 22.35 -26.04 19.89
C ALA A 401 22.67 -24.57 19.58
N ALA A 402 23.92 -24.29 19.38
CA ALA A 402 24.38 -22.97 18.99
C ALA A 402 23.53 -22.60 17.77
N ILE A 403 22.73 -21.55 17.91
CA ILE A 403 22.00 -20.96 16.78
C ILE A 403 23.10 -20.58 15.78
N THR A 404 23.31 -21.44 14.80
CA THR A 404 24.27 -21.20 13.74
C THR A 404 23.76 -20.02 12.95
N VAL A 405 24.39 -18.86 13.17
CA VAL A 405 24.22 -17.67 12.32
C VAL A 405 24.31 -18.14 10.87
N PRO A 406 23.28 -17.91 10.03
CA PRO A 406 23.41 -18.28 8.64
C PRO A 406 24.62 -17.54 8.08
N PRO A 407 25.63 -18.26 7.54
CA PRO A 407 26.81 -17.61 6.99
C PRO A 407 26.36 -16.71 5.84
N VAL A 408 27.05 -15.57 5.69
CA VAL A 408 26.87 -14.69 4.51
C VAL A 408 26.78 -15.57 3.26
N PRO A 409 25.77 -15.40 2.39
CA PRO A 409 25.56 -16.29 1.25
C PRO A 409 26.85 -16.55 0.49
N PRO A 410 27.19 -17.81 0.17
CA PRO A 410 28.43 -18.15 -0.52
C PRO A 410 28.47 -17.39 -1.85
N GLY A 411 29.55 -16.65 -2.08
CA GLY A 411 29.71 -15.82 -3.28
C GLY A 411 29.23 -14.36 -3.14
N PHE A 412 28.61 -13.95 -2.02
CA PHE A 412 28.16 -12.57 -1.84
C PHE A 412 29.30 -11.55 -2.04
N TYR A 413 30.45 -11.77 -1.41
CA TYR A 413 31.58 -10.85 -1.52
C TYR A 413 32.09 -10.71 -2.96
N VAL A 414 32.19 -11.81 -3.70
CA VAL A 414 32.60 -11.79 -5.09
C VAL A 414 31.56 -11.06 -5.96
N GLY A 415 30.28 -11.42 -5.81
CA GLY A 415 29.19 -10.76 -6.53
C GLY A 415 29.10 -9.26 -6.20
N PHE A 416 29.26 -8.90 -4.93
CA PHE A 416 29.22 -7.50 -4.48
C PHE A 416 30.35 -6.67 -5.10
N TRP A 417 31.60 -7.17 -5.05
CA TRP A 417 32.72 -6.44 -5.61
C TRP A 417 32.69 -6.36 -7.14
N ILE A 418 32.19 -7.40 -7.82
CA ILE A 418 31.93 -7.35 -9.26
C ILE A 418 30.90 -6.27 -9.57
N THR A 419 29.81 -6.21 -8.82
CA THR A 419 28.76 -5.18 -8.97
C THR A 419 29.33 -3.79 -8.72
N CYS A 420 30.13 -3.61 -7.67
CA CYS A 420 30.83 -2.35 -7.40
C CYS A 420 31.73 -1.93 -8.56
N ALA A 421 32.49 -2.86 -9.12
CA ALA A 421 33.38 -2.59 -10.26
C ALA A 421 32.60 -2.19 -11.51
N ILE A 422 31.51 -2.89 -11.83
CA ILE A 422 30.62 -2.56 -12.96
C ILE A 422 30.02 -1.16 -12.78
N MET A 423 29.49 -0.87 -11.59
CA MET A 423 28.90 0.45 -11.29
C MET A 423 29.94 1.57 -11.31
N ALA A 424 31.15 1.33 -10.81
CA ALA A 424 32.25 2.29 -10.87
C ALA A 424 32.65 2.61 -12.32
N VAL A 425 32.76 1.59 -13.18
CA VAL A 425 33.03 1.79 -14.61
C VAL A 425 31.89 2.53 -15.29
N ALA A 426 30.64 2.16 -15.01
CA ALA A 426 29.47 2.84 -15.57
C ALA A 426 29.43 4.33 -15.18
N LEU A 427 29.69 4.64 -13.89
CA LEU A 427 29.76 6.02 -13.40
C LEU A 427 30.96 6.78 -14.03
N ALA A 428 32.11 6.15 -14.16
CA ALA A 428 33.27 6.77 -14.81
C ALA A 428 32.97 7.13 -16.26
N VAL A 429 32.32 6.22 -17.02
CA VAL A 429 31.89 6.47 -18.40
C VAL A 429 30.81 7.58 -18.44
N TYR A 430 29.86 7.56 -17.51
CA TYR A 430 28.83 8.57 -17.40
C TYR A 430 29.42 9.96 -17.18
N TYR A 431 30.27 10.12 -16.17
CA TYR A 431 30.93 11.41 -15.87
C TYR A 431 31.92 11.85 -16.96
N TRP A 432 32.57 10.89 -17.63
CA TRP A 432 33.42 11.17 -18.77
C TRP A 432 32.63 11.76 -19.94
N ARG A 433 31.37 11.33 -20.13
CA ARG A 433 30.48 11.83 -21.21
C ARG A 433 29.63 13.01 -20.79
N MET A 434 29.67 13.43 -19.51
CA MET A 434 28.78 14.48 -18.98
C MET A 434 29.20 15.86 -19.47
N GLU A 435 28.50 16.35 -20.51
CA GLU A 435 28.59 17.71 -21.05
C GLU A 435 27.55 18.64 -20.39
N ALA A 436 27.53 19.93 -20.80
CA ALA A 436 26.61 20.94 -20.27
C ALA A 436 25.14 20.53 -20.37
N GLU A 437 24.72 19.99 -21.51
CA GLU A 437 23.33 19.55 -21.73
C GLU A 437 22.92 18.40 -20.80
N GLN A 438 23.78 17.38 -20.64
CA GLN A 438 23.51 16.25 -19.75
C GLN A 438 23.49 16.65 -18.28
N PHE A 439 24.33 17.62 -17.90
CA PHE A 439 24.28 18.20 -16.56
C PHE A 439 22.97 18.93 -16.28
N GLU A 440 22.46 19.72 -17.23
CA GLU A 440 21.18 20.41 -17.08
C GLU A 440 20.02 19.40 -16.92
N ILE A 441 20.00 18.36 -17.75
CA ILE A 441 18.99 17.28 -17.62
C ILE A 441 19.08 16.62 -16.25
N LEU A 442 20.29 16.27 -15.79
CA LEU A 442 20.50 15.70 -14.46
C LEU A 442 20.05 16.64 -13.36
N SER A 443 20.40 17.92 -13.45
CA SER A 443 20.00 18.95 -12.49
C SER A 443 18.48 19.10 -12.42
N MET A 444 17.80 19.07 -13.57
CA MET A 444 16.34 19.11 -13.64
C MET A 444 15.70 17.84 -13.01
N LEU A 445 16.24 16.65 -13.30
CA LEU A 445 15.78 15.40 -12.69
C LEU A 445 15.95 15.41 -11.16
N VAL A 446 17.14 15.80 -10.69
CA VAL A 446 17.43 15.86 -9.25
C VAL A 446 16.51 16.84 -8.54
N THR A 447 16.19 17.98 -9.14
CA THR A 447 15.32 18.97 -8.50
C THR A 447 13.84 18.64 -8.56
N SER A 448 13.39 17.85 -9.56
CA SER A 448 11.97 17.57 -9.75
C SER A 448 11.56 16.16 -9.28
N VAL A 449 12.41 15.15 -9.46
CA VAL A 449 12.08 13.75 -9.14
C VAL A 449 12.58 13.34 -7.75
N MET A 450 13.80 13.76 -7.38
CA MET A 450 14.42 13.31 -6.12
C MET A 450 13.63 13.64 -4.85
N PRO A 451 13.02 14.83 -4.68
CA PRO A 451 12.25 15.10 -3.49
C PRO A 451 11.10 14.12 -3.30
N LEU A 452 10.35 13.83 -4.39
CA LEU A 452 9.26 12.87 -4.38
C LEU A 452 9.75 11.45 -4.12
N ALA A 453 10.80 11.03 -4.83
CA ALA A 453 11.39 9.70 -4.65
C ALA A 453 11.91 9.51 -3.22
N THR A 454 12.58 10.51 -2.66
CA THR A 454 13.06 10.46 -1.26
C THR A 454 11.90 10.35 -0.27
N LEU A 455 10.85 11.17 -0.43
CA LEU A 455 9.67 11.09 0.43
C LEU A 455 9.04 9.70 0.38
N THR A 456 8.83 9.17 -0.83
CA THR A 456 8.24 7.85 -1.02
C THR A 456 9.10 6.74 -0.42
N LEU A 457 10.44 6.79 -0.64
CA LEU A 457 11.37 5.82 -0.08
C LEU A 457 11.43 5.87 1.45
N VAL A 458 11.40 7.07 2.03
CA VAL A 458 11.36 7.22 3.50
C VAL A 458 10.07 6.64 4.05
N VAL A 459 8.91 7.04 3.53
CA VAL A 459 7.61 6.54 3.99
C VAL A 459 7.51 5.03 3.85
N LEU A 460 7.87 4.50 2.69
CA LEU A 460 7.81 3.07 2.42
C LEU A 460 8.85 2.29 3.24
N GLY A 461 10.07 2.81 3.34
CA GLY A 461 11.15 2.18 4.08
C GLY A 461 10.83 2.03 5.56
N VAL A 462 10.35 3.10 6.22
CA VAL A 462 10.02 3.03 7.66
C VAL A 462 8.84 2.09 7.93
N ILE A 463 7.92 1.91 6.97
CA ILE A 463 6.84 0.92 7.07
C ILE A 463 7.42 -0.50 6.91
N LEU A 464 8.15 -0.75 5.82
CA LEU A 464 8.63 -2.09 5.48
C LEU A 464 9.62 -2.65 6.52
N PHE A 465 10.43 -1.80 7.12
CA PHE A 465 11.35 -2.21 8.19
C PHE A 465 10.68 -2.23 9.59
N GLY A 466 9.37 -1.99 9.68
CA GLY A 466 8.63 -2.05 10.94
C GLY A 466 9.02 -0.98 11.96
N ILE A 467 9.68 0.12 11.50
CA ILE A 467 10.13 1.21 12.37
C ILE A 467 8.92 2.00 12.89
N THR A 468 7.90 2.16 12.06
CA THR A 468 6.67 2.90 12.37
C THR A 468 5.44 2.15 11.87
N THR A 469 4.28 2.47 12.45
CA THR A 469 2.98 2.01 11.97
C THR A 469 2.64 2.67 10.62
N ALA A 470 1.68 2.10 9.89
CA ALA A 470 1.19 2.70 8.64
C ALA A 470 0.62 4.12 8.85
N THR A 471 -0.01 4.36 10.00
CA THR A 471 -0.59 5.66 10.38
C THR A 471 0.48 6.71 10.66
N GLU A 472 1.50 6.37 11.43
CA GLU A 472 2.64 7.26 11.70
C GLU A 472 3.41 7.60 10.44
N SER A 473 3.66 6.60 9.60
CA SER A 473 4.32 6.82 8.30
C SER A 473 3.49 7.71 7.38
N ALA A 474 2.17 7.57 7.38
CA ALA A 474 1.27 8.43 6.62
C ALA A 474 1.33 9.89 7.13
N ALA A 475 1.45 10.08 8.44
CA ALA A 475 1.65 11.41 9.04
C ALA A 475 2.98 12.04 8.61
N VAL A 476 4.07 11.26 8.62
CA VAL A 476 5.39 11.69 8.11
C VAL A 476 5.30 12.04 6.63
N GLY A 477 4.60 11.21 5.84
CA GLY A 477 4.36 11.45 4.42
C GLY A 477 3.59 12.75 4.16
N ALA A 478 2.51 12.99 4.90
CA ALA A 478 1.74 14.22 4.80
C ALA A 478 2.57 15.46 5.19
N ALA A 479 3.31 15.39 6.29
CA ALA A 479 4.20 16.46 6.73
C ALA A 479 5.30 16.74 5.68
N GLY A 480 5.89 15.69 5.11
CA GLY A 480 6.87 15.80 4.02
C GLY A 480 6.29 16.44 2.77
N ALA A 481 5.04 16.11 2.40
CA ALA A 481 4.34 16.72 1.27
C ALA A 481 4.13 18.24 1.49
N PHE A 482 3.73 18.65 2.69
CA PHE A 482 3.62 20.07 3.06
C PHE A 482 4.97 20.77 2.99
N LEU A 483 6.04 20.14 3.50
CA LEU A 483 7.39 20.69 3.46
C LEU A 483 7.85 20.90 2.01
N MET A 484 7.62 19.94 1.12
CA MET A 484 7.95 20.03 -0.31
C MET A 484 7.17 21.15 -1.01
N ALA A 485 5.85 21.26 -0.74
CA ALA A 485 5.02 22.31 -1.30
C ALA A 485 5.46 23.69 -0.81
N TRP A 486 5.88 23.81 0.44
CA TRP A 486 6.44 25.03 1.02
C TRP A 486 7.79 25.39 0.38
N GLN A 487 8.70 24.43 0.25
CA GLN A 487 10.01 24.61 -0.41
C GLN A 487 9.85 25.01 -1.88
N ALA A 488 8.87 24.43 -2.57
CA ALA A 488 8.53 24.77 -3.95
C ALA A 488 7.83 26.15 -4.09
N ARG A 489 7.52 26.81 -2.97
CA ARG A 489 6.75 28.06 -2.91
C ARG A 489 5.37 27.97 -3.56
N THR A 490 4.79 26.80 -3.55
CA THR A 490 3.46 26.53 -4.14
C THR A 490 2.37 26.45 -3.07
N LEU A 491 2.73 26.45 -1.79
CA LEU A 491 1.82 26.34 -0.67
C LEU A 491 1.06 27.67 -0.47
N THR A 492 -0.22 27.67 -0.82
CA THR A 492 -1.13 28.80 -0.56
C THR A 492 -2.28 28.34 0.31
N LEU A 493 -2.88 29.25 1.11
CA LEU A 493 -4.04 28.93 1.95
C LEU A 493 -5.20 28.33 1.15
N GLN A 494 -5.43 28.79 -0.07
CA GLN A 494 -6.47 28.23 -0.94
C GLN A 494 -6.19 26.77 -1.29
N ARG A 495 -4.95 26.42 -1.69
CA ARG A 495 -4.56 25.05 -2.01
C ARG A 495 -4.63 24.13 -0.79
N ILE A 496 -4.23 24.62 0.39
CA ILE A 496 -4.38 23.87 1.64
C ILE A 496 -5.85 23.59 1.90
N LYS A 497 -6.72 24.60 1.82
CA LYS A 497 -8.16 24.46 2.02
C LYS A 497 -8.77 23.44 1.05
N GLU A 498 -8.40 23.50 -0.23
CA GLU A 498 -8.85 22.55 -1.25
C GLU A 498 -8.39 21.12 -0.93
N ALA A 499 -7.11 20.92 -0.59
CA ALA A 499 -6.55 19.62 -0.25
C ALA A 499 -7.24 19.02 0.98
N VAL A 500 -7.42 19.81 2.05
CA VAL A 500 -8.11 19.39 3.28
C VAL A 500 -9.57 19.05 3.00
N PHE A 501 -10.27 19.87 2.21
CA PHE A 501 -11.68 19.63 1.88
C PHE A 501 -11.88 18.35 1.06
N LEU A 502 -11.01 18.12 0.06
CA LEU A 502 -11.03 16.89 -0.74
C LEU A 502 -10.69 15.66 0.12
N THR A 503 -9.71 15.79 1.01
CA THR A 503 -9.37 14.73 1.97
C THR A 503 -10.55 14.40 2.87
N ALA A 504 -11.18 15.39 3.46
CA ALA A 504 -12.35 15.19 4.33
C ALA A 504 -13.50 14.49 3.58
N LYS A 505 -13.76 14.90 2.33
CA LYS A 505 -14.79 14.29 1.48
C LYS A 505 -14.50 12.82 1.20
N THR A 506 -13.27 12.50 0.77
CA THR A 506 -12.86 11.12 0.47
C THR A 506 -12.86 10.25 1.72
N THR A 507 -12.35 10.76 2.83
CA THR A 507 -12.31 10.04 4.12
C THR A 507 -13.72 9.75 4.61
N ALA A 508 -14.62 10.76 4.60
CA ALA A 508 -16.00 10.56 5.01
C ALA A 508 -16.69 9.49 4.17
N MET A 509 -16.49 9.49 2.84
CA MET A 509 -17.05 8.47 1.96
C MET A 509 -16.57 7.07 2.36
N VAL A 510 -15.28 6.89 2.58
CA VAL A 510 -14.70 5.59 2.95
C VAL A 510 -15.18 5.14 4.33
N CYS A 511 -15.18 6.03 5.33
CA CYS A 511 -15.67 5.70 6.68
C CYS A 511 -17.15 5.27 6.68
N TRP A 512 -18.02 5.99 5.98
CA TRP A 512 -19.42 5.62 5.86
C TRP A 512 -19.62 4.30 5.13
N LEU A 513 -18.79 4.01 4.13
CA LEU A 513 -18.79 2.73 3.43
C LEU A 513 -18.42 1.57 4.36
N PHE A 514 -17.42 1.76 5.23
CA PHE A 514 -17.04 0.75 6.23
C PHE A 514 -18.17 0.49 7.25
N VAL A 515 -18.81 1.54 7.74
CA VAL A 515 -19.97 1.40 8.67
C VAL A 515 -21.09 0.61 8.00
N GLY A 516 -21.46 0.99 6.77
CA GLY A 516 -22.51 0.32 6.03
C GLY A 516 -22.21 -1.15 5.74
N SER A 517 -20.98 -1.42 5.33
CA SER A 517 -20.51 -2.76 5.04
C SER A 517 -20.42 -3.66 6.29
N ALA A 518 -19.92 -3.14 7.40
CA ALA A 518 -19.84 -3.90 8.64
C ALA A 518 -21.22 -4.36 9.13
N LEU A 519 -22.22 -3.50 9.00
CA LEU A 519 -23.62 -3.84 9.29
C LEU A 519 -24.16 -4.88 8.28
N PHE A 520 -23.99 -4.60 6.97
CA PHE A 520 -24.42 -5.50 5.91
C PHE A 520 -23.85 -6.90 6.09
N SER A 521 -22.53 -7.00 6.26
CA SER A 521 -21.81 -8.27 6.39
C SER A 521 -22.31 -9.08 7.61
N ALA A 522 -22.58 -8.40 8.73
CA ALA A 522 -23.12 -9.04 9.92
C ALA A 522 -24.55 -9.58 9.68
N VAL A 523 -25.43 -8.79 9.07
CA VAL A 523 -26.79 -9.22 8.77
C VAL A 523 -26.80 -10.34 7.72
N PHE A 524 -25.93 -10.28 6.70
CA PHE A 524 -25.78 -11.30 5.69
C PHE A 524 -25.36 -12.65 6.30
N ALA A 525 -24.44 -12.62 7.26
CA ALA A 525 -24.02 -13.81 8.00
C ALA A 525 -25.15 -14.38 8.86
N ILE A 526 -25.88 -13.51 9.62
CA ILE A 526 -27.01 -13.92 10.46
C ILE A 526 -28.15 -14.55 9.65
N LEU A 527 -28.43 -14.02 8.47
CA LEU A 527 -29.40 -14.59 7.53
C LEU A 527 -28.94 -15.92 6.91
N GLY A 528 -27.70 -16.35 7.16
CA GLY A 528 -27.14 -17.58 6.59
C GLY A 528 -26.75 -17.46 5.11
N GLY A 529 -26.66 -16.24 4.59
CA GLY A 529 -26.25 -15.97 3.22
C GLY A 529 -24.81 -16.40 2.96
N GLN A 530 -23.93 -16.17 3.92
CA GLN A 530 -22.52 -16.58 3.84
C GLN A 530 -22.38 -18.10 3.76
N SER A 531 -23.01 -18.85 4.65
CA SER A 531 -22.99 -20.32 4.66
C SER A 531 -23.66 -20.95 3.43
N LEU A 532 -24.60 -20.24 2.80
CA LEU A 532 -25.20 -20.70 1.55
C LEU A 532 -24.23 -20.55 0.38
N VAL A 533 -23.54 -19.42 0.26
CA VAL A 533 -22.49 -19.22 -0.77
C VAL A 533 -21.35 -20.20 -0.58
N GLU A 534 -20.93 -20.43 0.66
CA GLU A 534 -19.89 -21.39 1.00
C GLU A 534 -20.28 -22.80 0.56
N ARG A 535 -21.47 -23.30 0.96
CA ARG A 535 -21.98 -24.62 0.55
C ARG A 535 -22.12 -24.73 -0.96
N TRP A 536 -22.56 -23.68 -1.63
CA TRP A 536 -22.69 -23.67 -3.09
C TRP A 536 -21.32 -23.81 -3.76
N VAL A 537 -20.32 -23.06 -3.33
CA VAL A 537 -18.95 -23.16 -3.87
C VAL A 537 -18.35 -24.54 -3.58
N LEU A 538 -18.52 -25.06 -2.36
CA LEU A 538 -18.02 -26.37 -1.97
C LEU A 538 -18.72 -27.52 -2.72
N SER A 539 -19.99 -27.34 -3.07
CA SER A 539 -20.74 -28.36 -3.86
C SER A 539 -20.24 -28.49 -5.30
N MET A 540 -19.43 -27.55 -5.78
CA MET A 540 -18.83 -27.61 -7.12
C MET A 540 -17.57 -28.49 -7.18
N ASP A 541 -17.04 -28.93 -6.04
CA ASP A 541 -15.82 -29.73 -5.92
C ASP A 541 -14.63 -29.14 -6.70
N LEU A 542 -14.42 -27.82 -6.50
CA LEU A 542 -13.41 -27.05 -7.22
C LEU A 542 -12.01 -27.33 -6.66
N SER A 543 -11.03 -27.41 -7.57
CA SER A 543 -9.63 -27.29 -7.15
C SER A 543 -9.30 -25.86 -6.70
N PRO A 544 -8.23 -25.64 -5.89
CA PRO A 544 -7.81 -24.28 -5.49
C PRO A 544 -7.63 -23.33 -6.67
N VAL A 545 -7.13 -23.84 -7.80
CA VAL A 545 -6.96 -23.11 -9.06
C VAL A 545 -8.30 -22.63 -9.61
N GLN A 546 -9.26 -23.55 -9.71
CA GLN A 546 -10.59 -23.25 -10.25
C GLN A 546 -11.33 -22.25 -9.34
N PHE A 547 -11.18 -22.38 -8.03
CA PHE A 547 -11.75 -21.43 -7.09
C PHE A 547 -11.12 -20.02 -7.27
N LEU A 548 -9.80 -19.92 -7.40
CA LEU A 548 -9.15 -18.63 -7.70
C LEU A 548 -9.65 -18.03 -9.01
N LEU A 549 -9.73 -18.83 -10.08
CA LEU A 549 -10.25 -18.34 -11.36
C LEU A 549 -11.71 -17.88 -11.25
N LEU A 550 -12.55 -18.63 -10.54
CA LEU A 550 -13.94 -18.27 -10.33
C LEU A 550 -14.06 -16.95 -9.54
N SER A 551 -13.35 -16.85 -8.42
CA SER A 551 -13.38 -15.65 -7.58
C SER A 551 -12.87 -14.42 -8.33
N GLN A 552 -11.78 -14.56 -9.10
CA GLN A 552 -11.24 -13.45 -9.91
C GLN A 552 -12.18 -13.08 -11.07
N ALA A 553 -12.87 -14.05 -11.70
CA ALA A 553 -13.87 -13.77 -12.73
C ALA A 553 -15.08 -12.99 -12.15
N ILE A 554 -15.55 -13.38 -10.96
CA ILE A 554 -16.63 -12.67 -10.26
C ILE A 554 -16.20 -11.24 -9.96
N ILE A 555 -15.02 -11.02 -9.37
CA ILE A 555 -14.47 -9.69 -9.04
C ILE A 555 -14.32 -8.83 -10.30
N PHE A 556 -13.85 -9.41 -11.40
CA PHE A 556 -13.72 -8.71 -12.69
C PHE A 556 -15.07 -8.20 -13.21
N VAL A 557 -16.10 -9.06 -13.21
CA VAL A 557 -17.45 -8.69 -13.66
C VAL A 557 -18.08 -7.66 -12.74
N LEU A 558 -17.89 -7.82 -11.42
CA LEU A 558 -18.37 -6.84 -10.43
C LEU A 558 -17.68 -5.46 -10.58
N GLY A 559 -16.46 -5.42 -11.11
CA GLY A 559 -15.75 -4.19 -11.39
C GLY A 559 -16.39 -3.32 -12.49
N TRP A 560 -17.41 -3.81 -13.20
CA TRP A 560 -18.16 -2.98 -14.14
C TRP A 560 -19.18 -2.06 -13.43
N PRO A 561 -20.08 -2.58 -12.58
CA PRO A 561 -21.06 -1.74 -11.89
C PRO A 561 -20.57 -1.11 -10.59
N LEU A 562 -19.51 -1.62 -9.98
CA LEU A 562 -19.07 -1.23 -8.63
C LEU A 562 -17.66 -0.62 -8.66
N GLU A 563 -17.42 0.31 -7.74
CA GLU A 563 -16.07 0.81 -7.48
C GLU A 563 -15.23 -0.21 -6.70
N TRP A 564 -13.91 -0.06 -6.73
CA TRP A 564 -12.97 -0.96 -6.06
C TRP A 564 -13.20 -1.03 -4.53
N THR A 565 -13.60 0.08 -3.90
CA THR A 565 -13.92 0.14 -2.47
C THR A 565 -15.10 -0.76 -2.12
N GLU A 566 -16.14 -0.72 -2.93
CA GLU A 566 -17.35 -1.52 -2.77
C GLU A 566 -17.04 -3.01 -2.92
N ILE A 567 -16.27 -3.37 -3.93
CA ILE A 567 -15.88 -4.75 -4.20
C ILE A 567 -15.09 -5.32 -3.02
N ILE A 568 -14.10 -4.59 -2.53
CA ILE A 568 -13.28 -5.05 -1.41
C ILE A 568 -14.14 -5.19 -0.15
N VAL A 569 -14.94 -4.19 0.16
CA VAL A 569 -15.67 -4.11 1.43
C VAL A 569 -16.86 -5.07 1.49
N ILE A 570 -17.50 -5.38 0.36
CA ILE A 570 -18.67 -6.27 0.30
C ILE A 570 -18.26 -7.73 0.04
N PHE A 571 -17.41 -7.95 -0.97
CA PHE A 571 -17.18 -9.29 -1.50
C PHE A 571 -15.97 -10.01 -0.89
N VAL A 572 -14.92 -9.28 -0.50
CA VAL A 572 -13.76 -9.92 0.15
C VAL A 572 -14.16 -10.68 1.42
N PRO A 573 -15.01 -10.16 2.34
CA PRO A 573 -15.44 -10.93 3.51
C PRO A 573 -16.16 -12.23 3.18
N ILE A 574 -16.84 -12.30 2.01
CA ILE A 574 -17.53 -13.51 1.55
C ILE A 574 -16.53 -14.58 1.10
N PHE A 575 -15.39 -14.15 0.51
CA PHE A 575 -14.36 -15.09 0.04
C PHE A 575 -13.39 -15.53 1.14
N LEU A 576 -13.17 -14.75 2.20
CA LEU A 576 -12.17 -15.04 3.23
C LEU A 576 -12.29 -16.45 3.87
N PRO A 577 -13.48 -16.93 4.28
CA PRO A 577 -13.62 -18.28 4.83
C PRO A 577 -13.26 -19.36 3.81
N LEU A 578 -13.60 -19.14 2.53
CA LEU A 578 -13.30 -20.07 1.45
C LEU A 578 -11.80 -20.19 1.18
N LEU A 579 -11.02 -19.08 1.38
CA LEU A 579 -9.56 -19.13 1.24
C LEU A 579 -8.93 -20.13 2.20
N GLN A 580 -9.43 -20.20 3.44
CA GLN A 580 -8.95 -21.16 4.44
C GLN A 580 -9.23 -22.59 4.01
N HIS A 581 -10.44 -22.86 3.48
CA HIS A 581 -10.83 -24.17 2.98
C HIS A 581 -9.95 -24.65 1.82
N PHE A 582 -9.64 -23.75 0.87
CA PHE A 582 -8.81 -24.06 -0.29
C PHE A 582 -7.30 -23.90 -0.03
N HIS A 583 -6.86 -23.63 1.20
CA HIS A 583 -5.47 -23.42 1.61
C HIS A 583 -4.75 -22.34 0.78
N ILE A 584 -5.46 -21.27 0.45
CA ILE A 584 -4.94 -20.14 -0.32
C ILE A 584 -4.48 -19.04 0.63
N ASP A 585 -3.26 -18.56 0.42
CA ASP A 585 -2.70 -17.45 1.21
C ASP A 585 -3.53 -16.16 0.99
N PRO A 586 -4.08 -15.53 2.05
CA PRO A 586 -4.83 -14.29 1.95
C PRO A 586 -4.03 -13.10 1.39
N LEU A 587 -2.69 -13.08 1.55
CA LEU A 587 -1.83 -12.06 0.95
C LEU A 587 -1.79 -12.20 -0.57
N LEU A 588 -1.61 -13.44 -1.06
CA LEU A 588 -1.62 -13.73 -2.50
C LEU A 588 -2.98 -13.36 -3.10
N PHE A 589 -4.07 -13.79 -2.46
CA PHE A 589 -5.43 -13.47 -2.90
C PHE A 589 -5.65 -11.95 -2.96
N GLY A 590 -5.24 -11.22 -1.91
CA GLY A 590 -5.37 -9.76 -1.86
C GLY A 590 -4.65 -9.08 -3.03
N VAL A 591 -3.40 -9.45 -3.31
CA VAL A 591 -2.66 -8.84 -4.40
C VAL A 591 -3.25 -9.21 -5.77
N LEU A 592 -3.75 -10.45 -5.95
CA LEU A 592 -4.51 -10.82 -7.16
C LEU A 592 -5.77 -9.97 -7.33
N VAL A 593 -6.51 -9.71 -6.25
CA VAL A 593 -7.66 -8.78 -6.27
C VAL A 593 -7.23 -7.38 -6.69
N PHE A 594 -6.12 -6.85 -6.16
CA PHE A 594 -5.63 -5.52 -6.52
C PHE A 594 -5.25 -5.42 -7.99
N VAL A 595 -4.60 -6.43 -8.53
CA VAL A 595 -4.23 -6.47 -9.96
C VAL A 595 -5.49 -6.64 -10.83
N ASN A 596 -6.45 -7.48 -10.42
CA ASN A 596 -7.70 -7.68 -11.13
C ASN A 596 -8.55 -6.40 -11.23
N LEU A 597 -8.64 -5.66 -10.13
CA LEU A 597 -9.35 -4.38 -10.13
C LEU A 597 -8.76 -3.38 -11.12
N GLN A 598 -7.46 -3.46 -11.43
CA GLN A 598 -6.89 -2.66 -12.52
C GLN A 598 -7.42 -3.06 -13.89
N ALA A 599 -7.58 -4.38 -14.14
CA ALA A 599 -8.24 -4.84 -15.36
C ALA A 599 -9.68 -4.34 -15.45
N ALA A 600 -10.41 -4.34 -14.33
CA ALA A 600 -11.77 -3.82 -14.26
C ALA A 600 -11.83 -2.32 -14.60
N PHE A 601 -10.90 -1.49 -14.09
CA PHE A 601 -10.80 -0.07 -14.46
C PHE A 601 -10.51 0.18 -15.93
N LEU A 602 -9.92 -0.79 -16.62
CA LEU A 602 -9.55 -0.73 -18.03
C LEU A 602 -10.54 -1.42 -18.96
N SER A 603 -11.59 -2.09 -18.44
CA SER A 603 -12.52 -2.88 -19.22
C SER A 603 -13.81 -2.12 -19.54
N PRO A 604 -14.23 -2.08 -20.83
CA PRO A 604 -15.58 -1.63 -21.19
C PRO A 604 -16.63 -2.56 -20.53
N PRO A 605 -17.84 -2.11 -20.27
CA PRO A 605 -18.45 -0.83 -20.66
C PRO A 605 -18.25 0.34 -19.71
N VAL A 606 -17.80 0.10 -18.46
CA VAL A 606 -17.78 1.14 -17.41
C VAL A 606 -16.36 1.57 -17.04
N ALA A 607 -15.36 1.27 -17.84
CA ALA A 607 -13.97 1.64 -17.61
C ALA A 607 -13.79 3.07 -17.03
N MET A 608 -13.77 3.21 -15.72
CA MET A 608 -13.75 4.51 -15.02
C MET A 608 -12.58 5.39 -15.46
N SER A 609 -11.41 4.79 -15.72
CA SER A 609 -10.24 5.52 -16.21
C SER A 609 -10.47 6.19 -17.58
N ALA A 610 -11.30 5.57 -18.44
CA ALA A 610 -11.67 6.16 -19.71
C ALA A 610 -12.53 7.42 -19.56
N PHE A 611 -13.48 7.42 -18.64
CA PHE A 611 -14.33 8.58 -18.38
C PHE A 611 -13.54 9.72 -17.75
N TYR A 612 -12.63 9.43 -16.81
CA TYR A 612 -11.71 10.43 -16.25
C TYR A 612 -10.88 11.10 -17.37
N LEU A 613 -10.29 10.29 -18.27
CA LEU A 613 -9.50 10.81 -19.38
C LEU A 613 -10.37 11.59 -20.37
N LYS A 614 -11.57 11.10 -20.70
CA LYS A 614 -12.48 11.77 -21.64
C LYS A 614 -12.86 13.16 -21.14
N GLY A 615 -13.06 13.34 -19.83
CA GLY A 615 -13.39 14.63 -19.22
C GLY A 615 -12.38 15.75 -19.47
N VAL A 616 -11.10 15.39 -19.71
CA VAL A 616 -9.99 16.35 -19.92
C VAL A 616 -9.37 16.28 -21.31
N SER A 617 -9.80 15.32 -22.14
CA SER A 617 -9.29 15.12 -23.49
C SER A 617 -9.86 16.16 -24.48
N PRO A 618 -9.12 16.49 -25.54
CA PRO A 618 -9.64 17.31 -26.63
C PRO A 618 -10.95 16.73 -27.22
N PRO A 619 -11.87 17.57 -27.73
CA PRO A 619 -13.19 17.14 -28.23
C PRO A 619 -13.15 16.06 -29.32
N HIS A 620 -12.13 16.06 -30.17
CA HIS A 620 -11.96 15.09 -31.26
C HIS A 620 -11.55 13.68 -30.78
N VAL A 621 -11.10 13.53 -29.55
CA VAL A 621 -10.77 12.22 -28.96
C VAL A 621 -12.07 11.54 -28.54
N THR A 622 -12.41 10.46 -29.22
CA THR A 622 -13.64 9.69 -28.94
C THR A 622 -13.43 8.66 -27.84
N LEU A 623 -14.51 8.33 -27.12
CA LEU A 623 -14.48 7.30 -26.07
C LEU A 623 -14.05 5.93 -26.64
N ASN A 624 -14.50 5.61 -27.87
CA ASN A 624 -14.11 4.36 -28.54
C ASN A 624 -12.61 4.27 -28.84
N GLN A 625 -11.95 5.41 -29.15
CA GLN A 625 -10.49 5.44 -29.30
C GLN A 625 -9.78 5.19 -27.97
N ILE A 626 -10.32 5.74 -26.88
CA ILE A 626 -9.79 5.52 -25.54
C ILE A 626 -9.93 4.04 -25.18
N PHE A 627 -11.11 3.45 -25.33
CA PHE A 627 -11.34 2.03 -25.09
C PHE A 627 -10.41 1.14 -25.92
N ALA A 628 -10.28 1.40 -27.23
CA ALA A 628 -9.37 0.65 -28.08
C ALA A 628 -7.90 0.76 -27.63
N GLY A 629 -7.50 1.90 -27.07
CA GLY A 629 -6.16 2.11 -26.52
C GLY A 629 -5.92 1.34 -25.22
N MET A 630 -6.95 1.12 -24.39
CA MET A 630 -6.86 0.45 -23.09
C MET A 630 -6.82 -1.08 -23.20
N MET A 631 -7.46 -1.66 -24.23
CA MET A 631 -7.60 -3.12 -24.36
C MET A 631 -6.28 -3.89 -24.28
N PRO A 632 -5.18 -3.49 -24.94
CA PRO A 632 -3.91 -4.18 -24.82
C PRO A 632 -3.36 -4.17 -23.40
N TYR A 633 -3.53 -3.06 -22.66
CA TYR A 633 -3.07 -2.96 -21.27
C TYR A 633 -3.90 -3.85 -20.34
N MET A 634 -5.20 -3.96 -20.57
CA MET A 634 -6.05 -4.89 -19.85
C MET A 634 -5.56 -6.34 -20.03
N LEU A 635 -5.21 -6.74 -21.26
CA LEU A 635 -4.65 -8.06 -21.54
C LEU A 635 -3.29 -8.26 -20.82
N ILE A 636 -2.47 -7.22 -20.70
CA ILE A 636 -1.21 -7.27 -19.95
C ILE A 636 -1.48 -7.45 -18.44
N VAL A 637 -2.51 -6.83 -17.89
CA VAL A 637 -2.93 -7.08 -16.49
C VAL A 637 -3.32 -8.54 -16.29
N ILE A 638 -4.12 -9.09 -17.20
CA ILE A 638 -4.51 -10.51 -17.14
C ILE A 638 -3.27 -11.40 -17.25
N LEU A 639 -2.34 -11.10 -18.15
CA LEU A 639 -1.05 -11.80 -18.26
C LEU A 639 -0.25 -11.73 -16.94
N CYS A 640 -0.19 -10.55 -16.31
CA CYS A 640 0.46 -10.37 -15.02
C CYS A 640 -0.18 -11.26 -13.94
N MET A 641 -1.52 -11.33 -13.88
CA MET A 641 -2.25 -12.21 -12.97
C MET A 641 -1.92 -13.69 -13.19
N VAL A 642 -1.86 -14.13 -14.45
CA VAL A 642 -1.46 -15.50 -14.81
C VAL A 642 -0.04 -15.80 -14.34
N ILE A 643 0.90 -14.87 -14.54
CA ILE A 643 2.29 -15.04 -14.10
C ILE A 643 2.37 -15.11 -12.57
N MET A 644 1.67 -14.25 -11.85
CA MET A 644 1.60 -14.27 -10.37
C MET A 644 1.00 -15.59 -9.86
N TYR A 645 0.05 -16.12 -10.58
CA TYR A 645 -0.58 -17.38 -10.25
C TYR A 645 0.37 -18.59 -10.46
N VAL A 646 1.07 -18.62 -11.61
CA VAL A 646 2.07 -19.67 -11.93
C VAL A 646 3.31 -19.55 -11.03
N TRP A 647 3.67 -18.34 -10.65
CA TRP A 647 4.82 -18.04 -9.81
C TRP A 647 4.43 -17.15 -8.61
N PRO A 648 3.82 -17.76 -7.56
CA PRO A 648 3.42 -17.04 -6.33
C PRO A 648 4.58 -16.36 -5.61
N GLY A 649 5.83 -16.81 -5.84
CA GLY A 649 7.04 -16.19 -5.31
C GLY A 649 7.18 -14.71 -5.69
N LEU A 650 6.62 -14.27 -6.84
CA LEU A 650 6.60 -12.86 -7.21
C LEU A 650 5.87 -11.99 -6.16
N THR A 651 4.88 -12.55 -5.50
CA THR A 651 4.07 -11.88 -4.47
C THR A 651 4.58 -12.19 -3.06
N LEU A 652 4.88 -13.46 -2.76
CA LEU A 652 5.10 -13.92 -1.39
C LEU A 652 6.58 -13.90 -0.97
N TRP A 653 7.52 -13.75 -1.90
CA TRP A 653 8.95 -13.78 -1.57
C TRP A 653 9.35 -12.67 -0.61
N LEU A 654 8.97 -11.43 -0.87
CA LEU A 654 9.38 -10.29 -0.04
C LEU A 654 8.73 -10.30 1.35
N PRO A 655 7.41 -10.55 1.51
CA PRO A 655 6.82 -10.69 2.84
C PRO A 655 7.45 -11.82 3.65
N ASN A 656 7.67 -12.97 3.04
CA ASN A 656 8.30 -14.12 3.71
C ASN A 656 9.75 -13.84 4.10
N TYR A 657 10.48 -13.08 3.29
CA TYR A 657 11.87 -12.73 3.56
C TYR A 657 12.00 -11.69 4.69
N LEU A 658 11.09 -10.72 4.78
CA LEU A 658 11.18 -9.65 5.77
C LEU A 658 10.52 -10.01 7.12
N TYR A 659 9.53 -10.91 7.13
CA TYR A 659 8.64 -11.14 8.31
C TYR A 659 8.51 -12.62 8.67
N GLN A 660 9.50 -13.44 8.35
CA GLN A 660 9.62 -14.83 8.83
C GLN A 660 9.95 -14.88 10.31
#